data_85e622c593564e9094a6c8438aa9031f
#
_entry.id   85e622c593564e9094a6c8438aa9031f
#
_cell.length_a   1.000
_cell.length_b   1.000
_cell.length_c   1.000
_cell.angle_alpha   90.00
_cell.angle_beta   90.00
_cell.angle_gamma   90.00
#
_symmetry.space_group_name_H-M   'P 1'
#
loop_
_entity.id
_entity.type
_entity.pdbx_description
1 polymer ?
#
loop_
_entity_poly.entity_id
_entity_poly.type
_entity_poly.pdbx_seq_one_letter_code
_entity_poly.pdbx_strand_id
1 'polypeptide(L)'
;MRALSTMDAKQSRKEWHVNAVLLRTLLAAGALALPTLLPGRMAMAAGLTQINGVLIPHTFSLALREGMSIPLLLHYEKSDGVKNDSRIGHAFLYLDQDRLKIRRVTLEDNDDGARLTAAIAGQLQALQDAPFDRQQYIRVADDAWLALDFRQLNLQLVVKESALGTVLRARSSDIGASSVDAVSSTLDYNLGVYDNRVRASEGNTSSYLSLNSVTALREHHVELNGSIYGIGSGDENATLYKAMYERDFAGRRFAAGMLDSWNLQSLGPVTTINSSKIYGLSYGNRANSTVFDNSQSLTPIVVFFPSAGEVHLSRDGRLLSVQNFTMGNHEVDTGSLPYGIYDVEVEVVVNGKVVDKRMQRVNKLFSPNRGANAPLAWQFWGGMLRMDDWRGERERHRPAKDSYLLGASATGNLQMLNWALSGYSFDGNAVGESRVSLPVTESIQINLQNMAASDRSWSLVNSVSAALPGGFSSVWINQEKTQIGDRLLQNDAYNRAVGGSLNLGALWSPLGTLSASYNDDKKNDSHYYNADYYQNIFTGRFGTLGVRAGVQRYNNGSSNANTGKYIALDFSLPMGNWLSAGVSNQNGYTTANLTARKDIKDGPIRTLGANLSRAISGDTRGDNRFNGGGYARFDTKYSAGTLNVSSSADGYVNSSLTASGSVGWQGRDIAISGRNEGNAGIIFNTGIENDGLLTARVDGRMVKLSGNKNYLPLSPYGQYDVELMNNKNSAESFDIVTKRKSKLTLYPGNVAVISPEIKQMVTVFGRIKAEDGTLLANAYIKNHIGRTRTDEKGEFIMDVDKKFPVIDFTHSGNQTCEVDLDLSKAQGAVWVGDVICTGLKTYAGNMSSGESDHES
;
A
#
# COMPACT_ATOMS: atom_id res chain seq x y z
N MET A 1 37.09 -36.57 4.78
CA MET A 1 38.44 -36.39 5.26
C MET A 1 38.35 -35.64 6.57
N ARG A 2 38.82 -36.27 7.64
CA ARG A 2 38.77 -35.79 9.01
C ARG A 2 39.88 -34.77 9.24
N ALA A 3 39.50 -33.60 9.75
CA ALA A 3 40.27 -32.70 10.61
C ALA A 3 39.82 -31.25 10.45
N LEU A 4 38.85 -30.82 11.24
CA LEU A 4 38.54 -29.45 11.62
C LEU A 4 37.23 -29.44 12.44
N SER A 5 37.31 -30.03 13.65
CA SER A 5 36.21 -29.96 14.62
C SER A 5 36.73 -30.10 16.07
N THR A 6 37.66 -29.21 16.48
CA THR A 6 38.08 -29.16 17.89
C THR A 6 38.65 -27.79 18.25
N MET A 7 38.04 -26.69 17.89
CA MET A 7 38.51 -25.36 18.34
C MET A 7 37.45 -24.39 18.87
N ASP A 8 36.16 -24.75 18.92
CA ASP A 8 35.08 -23.82 19.36
C ASP A 8 34.42 -24.16 20.72
N ALA A 9 34.97 -25.13 21.46
CA ALA A 9 34.38 -25.51 22.76
C ALA A 9 35.09 -24.95 24.00
N LYS A 10 36.11 -24.08 23.85
CA LYS A 10 36.88 -23.53 24.98
C LYS A 10 36.63 -22.03 25.24
N GLN A 11 35.92 -21.31 24.39
CA GLN A 11 35.72 -19.87 24.57
C GLN A 11 34.37 -19.52 25.23
N SER A 12 33.40 -20.43 25.25
CA SER A 12 32.10 -20.18 25.88
C SER A 12 31.99 -20.49 27.37
N ARG A 13 33.08 -21.04 27.99
CA ARG A 13 33.12 -21.32 29.44
C ARG A 13 33.77 -20.21 30.30
N LYS A 14 34.32 -19.15 29.71
CA LYS A 14 34.97 -18.06 30.47
C LYS A 14 34.02 -16.86 30.73
N GLU A 15 32.94 -16.72 30.00
CA GLU A 15 31.99 -15.60 30.22
C GLU A 15 30.91 -15.90 31.28
N TRP A 16 30.70 -17.15 31.68
CA TRP A 16 29.72 -17.51 32.72
C TRP A 16 30.24 -17.41 34.15
N HIS A 17 31.56 -17.23 34.36
CA HIS A 17 32.14 -17.11 35.70
C HIS A 17 32.32 -15.67 36.20
N VAL A 18 32.21 -14.65 35.33
CA VAL A 18 32.38 -13.24 35.72
C VAL A 18 31.06 -12.65 36.23
N ASN A 19 29.89 -13.15 35.77
CA ASN A 19 28.59 -12.63 36.23
C ASN A 19 28.08 -13.22 37.55
N ALA A 20 28.65 -14.31 38.02
CA ALA A 20 28.25 -14.92 39.30
C ALA A 20 28.95 -14.32 40.52
N VAL A 21 30.05 -13.59 40.33
CA VAL A 21 30.81 -12.94 41.42
C VAL A 21 30.28 -11.53 41.70
N LEU A 22 29.73 -10.84 40.68
CA LEU A 22 29.17 -9.50 40.84
C LEU A 22 27.77 -9.49 41.51
N LEU A 23 27.04 -10.61 41.48
CA LEU A 23 25.75 -10.72 42.15
C LEU A 23 25.79 -11.11 43.62
N ARG A 24 26.99 -11.62 44.10
CA ARG A 24 27.18 -11.96 45.50
C ARG A 24 27.77 -10.84 46.35
N THR A 25 28.35 -9.79 45.72
CA THR A 25 28.91 -8.64 46.43
C THR A 25 27.91 -7.49 46.65
N LEU A 26 26.79 -7.52 45.99
CA LEU A 26 25.71 -6.52 46.17
C LEU A 26 24.65 -6.92 47.24
N LEU A 27 24.69 -8.14 47.74
CA LEU A 27 23.81 -8.63 48.83
C LEU A 27 24.42 -8.61 50.22
N ALA A 28 25.71 -8.24 50.34
CA ALA A 28 26.45 -8.19 51.63
C ALA A 28 26.68 -6.78 52.19
N ALA A 29 26.21 -5.72 51.48
CA ALA A 29 26.45 -4.33 51.94
C ALA A 29 25.21 -3.63 52.52
N GLY A 30 24.09 -4.38 52.71
CA GLY A 30 22.80 -3.85 53.16
C GLY A 30 22.41 -4.12 54.62
N ALA A 31 23.32 -4.63 55.43
CA ALA A 31 23.01 -4.91 56.86
C ALA A 31 24.10 -4.39 57.80
N LEU A 32 24.11 -3.08 58.07
CA LEU A 32 24.70 -2.54 59.31
C LEU A 32 24.58 -0.99 59.33
N ALA A 33 23.44 -0.46 59.80
CA ALA A 33 23.34 0.80 60.47
C ALA A 33 22.01 0.88 61.22
N LEU A 34 22.05 0.57 62.50
CA LEU A 34 21.06 0.91 63.54
C LEU A 34 21.71 1.97 64.42
N PRO A 35 20.94 2.59 65.33
CA PRO A 35 20.01 3.70 65.19
C PRO A 35 20.40 4.86 66.11
N THR A 36 19.93 6.06 65.88
CA THR A 36 19.77 7.05 66.96
C THR A 36 18.42 7.78 66.87
N LEU A 37 17.70 7.57 67.94
CA LEU A 37 16.52 8.22 68.49
C LEU A 37 16.25 9.68 68.11
N LEU A 38 15.02 9.93 67.69
CA LEU A 38 14.23 11.09 68.10
C LEU A 38 12.72 10.72 68.13
N PRO A 39 11.93 11.19 69.06
CA PRO A 39 10.63 10.68 69.36
C PRO A 39 9.48 11.43 68.69
N GLY A 40 8.45 10.66 68.37
CA GLY A 40 7.16 11.17 68.37
C GLY A 40 6.52 11.65 67.08
N ARG A 41 5.96 10.72 66.35
CA ARG A 41 4.59 10.81 65.83
C ARG A 41 4.05 9.39 65.76
N MET A 42 3.08 9.07 66.56
CA MET A 42 2.29 7.84 66.47
C MET A 42 1.71 7.78 65.04
N ALA A 43 2.28 6.92 64.14
CA ALA A 43 1.54 6.44 63.03
C ALA A 43 0.36 5.66 63.59
N MET A 44 -0.84 6.20 63.46
CA MET A 44 -2.08 5.45 63.72
C MET A 44 -1.94 4.15 62.90
N ALA A 45 -1.99 3.02 63.57
CA ALA A 45 -2.14 1.73 62.97
C ALA A 45 -3.33 1.82 62.00
N ALA A 46 -3.07 1.75 60.68
CA ALA A 46 -4.12 1.77 59.70
C ALA A 46 -5.03 0.57 60.02
N GLY A 47 -6.26 0.85 60.56
CA GLY A 47 -7.21 -0.17 60.95
C GLY A 47 -7.46 -1.09 59.74
N LEU A 48 -7.35 -2.39 59.92
CA LEU A 48 -7.73 -3.38 58.92
C LEU A 48 -9.24 -3.63 59.06
N THR A 49 -9.95 -3.56 57.97
CA THR A 49 -11.38 -3.90 57.89
C THR A 49 -11.52 -5.25 57.21
N GLN A 50 -12.33 -6.13 57.75
CA GLN A 50 -12.62 -7.44 57.18
C GLN A 50 -13.79 -7.34 56.21
N ILE A 51 -13.55 -7.64 54.89
CA ILE A 51 -14.58 -7.67 53.87
C ILE A 51 -14.52 -9.03 53.19
N ASN A 52 -15.65 -9.75 53.14
CA ASN A 52 -15.76 -11.10 52.59
C ASN A 52 -14.66 -12.08 53.09
N GLY A 53 -14.21 -11.92 54.35
CA GLY A 53 -13.20 -12.77 54.95
C GLY A 53 -11.74 -12.35 54.69
N VAL A 54 -11.50 -11.28 53.95
CA VAL A 54 -10.16 -10.74 53.68
C VAL A 54 -9.96 -9.44 54.50
N LEU A 55 -8.78 -9.34 55.08
CA LEU A 55 -8.35 -8.11 55.78
C LEU A 55 -7.76 -7.10 54.80
N ILE A 56 -8.40 -5.98 54.65
CA ILE A 56 -7.96 -4.88 53.75
C ILE A 56 -7.74 -3.57 54.56
N PRO A 57 -6.87 -2.65 54.13
CA PRO A 57 -6.67 -1.38 54.76
C PRO A 57 -7.98 -0.55 54.81
N HIS A 58 -8.23 0.14 55.93
CA HIS A 58 -9.44 0.90 56.09
C HIS A 58 -9.65 2.00 55.05
N THR A 59 -8.58 2.64 54.58
CA THR A 59 -8.60 3.60 53.49
C THR A 59 -9.11 3.00 52.19
N PHE A 60 -8.79 1.73 51.91
CA PHE A 60 -9.27 1.02 50.75
C PHE A 60 -10.75 0.62 50.88
N SER A 61 -11.20 0.26 52.07
CA SER A 61 -12.62 0.00 52.33
C SER A 61 -13.50 1.24 52.14
N LEU A 62 -12.99 2.42 52.41
CA LEU A 62 -13.68 3.69 52.13
C LEU A 62 -13.81 3.93 50.60
N ALA A 63 -12.74 3.72 49.86
CA ALA A 63 -12.79 3.86 48.41
C ALA A 63 -13.80 2.86 47.76
N LEU A 64 -13.89 1.65 48.27
CA LEU A 64 -14.87 0.67 47.82
C LEU A 64 -16.33 1.05 48.21
N ARG A 65 -16.56 1.78 49.30
CA ARG A 65 -17.90 2.30 49.62
C ARG A 65 -18.36 3.38 48.63
N GLU A 66 -17.46 4.22 48.16
CA GLU A 66 -17.74 5.23 47.13
C GLU A 66 -17.86 4.58 45.74
N GLY A 67 -17.21 3.42 45.53
CA GLY A 67 -17.12 2.67 44.28
C GLY A 67 -15.85 2.96 43.53
N MET A 68 -15.25 1.90 43.02
CA MET A 68 -13.95 1.94 42.31
C MET A 68 -13.97 1.15 41.03
N SER A 69 -13.37 1.70 40.00
CA SER A 69 -13.13 1.01 38.73
C SER A 69 -11.80 0.27 38.79
N ILE A 70 -11.83 -1.02 38.50
CA ILE A 70 -10.62 -1.86 38.42
C ILE A 70 -10.49 -2.51 37.03
N PRO A 71 -9.27 -2.81 36.56
CA PRO A 71 -9.06 -3.46 35.31
C PRO A 71 -9.62 -4.90 35.31
N LEU A 72 -10.25 -5.29 34.21
CA LEU A 72 -10.71 -6.65 33.94
C LEU A 72 -9.70 -7.33 33.03
N LEU A 73 -9.11 -8.41 33.51
CA LEU A 73 -8.10 -9.20 32.83
C LEU A 73 -8.68 -10.56 32.43
N LEU A 74 -8.35 -11.04 31.27
CA LEU A 74 -8.72 -12.37 30.79
C LEU A 74 -7.62 -13.37 31.18
N HIS A 75 -8.00 -14.44 31.83
CA HIS A 75 -7.13 -15.54 32.26
C HIS A 75 -7.62 -16.89 31.75
N TYR A 76 -6.72 -17.74 31.24
CA TYR A 76 -7.08 -19.09 30.79
C TYR A 76 -6.82 -20.11 31.92
N GLU A 77 -7.82 -20.97 32.24
CA GLU A 77 -7.81 -21.91 33.40
C GLU A 77 -6.58 -22.83 33.47
N LYS A 78 -6.03 -23.26 32.31
CA LYS A 78 -4.89 -24.18 32.23
C LYS A 78 -3.52 -23.52 32.08
N SER A 79 -3.41 -22.25 32.19
CA SER A 79 -2.10 -21.60 32.09
C SER A 79 -1.33 -21.69 33.38
N ASP A 80 -0.56 -22.78 33.53
CA ASP A 80 0.34 -22.97 34.68
C ASP A 80 1.41 -21.87 34.75
N GLY A 81 1.17 -20.85 35.56
CA GLY A 81 2.21 -20.03 36.16
C GLY A 81 2.83 -18.91 35.36
N VAL A 82 2.38 -18.59 34.14
CA VAL A 82 2.83 -17.41 33.39
C VAL A 82 1.71 -16.37 33.28
N LYS A 83 1.87 -15.24 33.98
CA LYS A 83 0.96 -14.11 33.99
C LYS A 83 1.06 -13.33 32.67
N ASN A 84 0.38 -13.74 31.65
CA ASN A 84 0.09 -12.95 30.47
C ASN A 84 -1.41 -12.70 30.42
N ASP A 85 -1.93 -11.98 31.41
CA ASP A 85 -3.32 -11.60 31.48
C ASP A 85 -3.58 -10.50 30.45
N SER A 86 -4.46 -10.73 29.50
CA SER A 86 -4.88 -9.72 28.51
C SER A 86 -5.97 -8.85 29.10
N ARG A 87 -5.78 -7.53 29.09
CA ARG A 87 -6.82 -6.60 29.55
C ARG A 87 -7.96 -6.55 28.54
N ILE A 88 -9.18 -6.80 28.99
CA ILE A 88 -10.39 -6.85 28.15
C ILE A 88 -11.42 -5.78 28.52
N GLY A 89 -11.16 -4.98 29.58
CA GLY A 89 -12.08 -3.94 30.00
C GLY A 89 -11.89 -3.49 31.43
N HIS A 90 -12.97 -3.00 32.02
CA HIS A 90 -13.04 -2.54 33.40
C HIS A 90 -14.31 -3.03 34.10
N ALA A 91 -14.23 -3.26 35.41
CA ALA A 91 -15.38 -3.50 36.27
C ALA A 91 -15.47 -2.42 37.34
N PHE A 92 -16.68 -1.93 37.63
CA PHE A 92 -16.93 -1.01 38.68
C PHE A 92 -17.44 -1.76 39.94
N LEU A 93 -16.62 -1.80 40.99
CA LEU A 93 -16.91 -2.46 42.26
C LEU A 93 -17.38 -1.46 43.29
N TYR A 94 -18.27 -1.92 44.17
CA TYR A 94 -18.70 -1.15 45.32
C TYR A 94 -19.04 -2.05 46.52
N LEU A 95 -18.97 -1.51 47.73
CA LEU A 95 -19.29 -2.18 48.99
C LEU A 95 -20.70 -1.82 49.44
N ASP A 96 -21.57 -2.82 49.56
CA ASP A 96 -22.92 -2.67 50.08
C ASP A 96 -23.10 -3.60 51.30
N GLN A 97 -23.34 -3.00 52.47
CA GLN A 97 -23.56 -3.73 53.75
C GLN A 97 -22.52 -4.82 54.03
N ASP A 98 -21.22 -4.50 53.88
CA ASP A 98 -20.07 -5.39 54.03
C ASP A 98 -19.97 -6.53 52.99
N ARG A 99 -20.72 -6.45 51.89
CA ARG A 99 -20.58 -7.33 50.73
C ARG A 99 -20.08 -6.57 49.55
N LEU A 100 -19.05 -7.11 48.92
CA LEU A 100 -18.52 -6.59 47.64
C LEU A 100 -19.42 -6.98 46.50
N LYS A 101 -19.81 -6.01 45.67
CA LYS A 101 -20.67 -6.22 44.50
C LYS A 101 -20.07 -5.58 43.26
N ILE A 102 -20.38 -6.13 42.06
CA ILE A 102 -20.11 -5.52 40.77
C ILE A 102 -21.31 -4.70 40.35
N ARG A 103 -21.13 -3.39 40.12
CA ARG A 103 -22.17 -2.50 39.62
C ARG A 103 -22.36 -2.60 38.13
N ARG A 104 -21.26 -2.69 37.37
CA ARG A 104 -21.24 -2.87 35.93
C ARG A 104 -19.89 -3.37 35.45
N VAL A 105 -19.90 -4.04 34.31
CA VAL A 105 -18.71 -4.44 33.52
C VAL A 105 -18.74 -3.70 32.18
N THR A 106 -17.63 -3.10 31.78
CA THR A 106 -17.46 -2.47 30.47
C THR A 106 -16.33 -3.18 29.74
N LEU A 107 -16.65 -3.79 28.61
CA LEU A 107 -15.67 -4.44 27.75
C LEU A 107 -15.08 -3.40 26.79
N GLU A 108 -13.77 -3.49 26.53
CA GLU A 108 -13.03 -2.69 25.54
C GLU A 108 -12.94 -3.48 24.24
N ASP A 109 -13.20 -2.81 23.10
CA ASP A 109 -13.01 -3.42 21.77
C ASP A 109 -11.51 -3.36 21.45
N ASN A 110 -10.81 -4.45 21.68
CA ASN A 110 -9.41 -4.63 21.30
C ASN A 110 -9.36 -5.47 20.01
N ASP A 111 -8.95 -4.86 18.91
CA ASP A 111 -8.84 -5.52 17.61
C ASP A 111 -7.87 -6.72 17.61
N ASP A 112 -6.87 -6.73 18.50
CA ASP A 112 -5.82 -7.74 18.58
C ASP A 112 -5.93 -8.69 19.81
N GLY A 113 -7.00 -8.56 20.61
CA GLY A 113 -7.16 -9.34 21.84
C GLY A 113 -7.99 -10.61 21.67
N ALA A 114 -7.87 -11.53 22.66
CA ALA A 114 -8.74 -12.71 22.74
C ALA A 114 -10.21 -12.27 22.83
N ARG A 115 -11.04 -12.75 21.91
CA ARG A 115 -12.48 -12.43 21.87
C ARG A 115 -13.27 -13.46 22.66
N LEU A 116 -14.14 -12.97 23.52
CA LEU A 116 -15.13 -13.81 24.19
C LEU A 116 -16.24 -14.18 23.21
N THR A 117 -16.88 -15.32 23.42
CA THR A 117 -18.12 -15.65 22.71
C THR A 117 -19.19 -14.59 23.03
N ALA A 118 -20.09 -14.32 22.08
CA ALA A 118 -21.17 -13.32 22.27
C ALA A 118 -22.04 -13.64 23.50
N ALA A 119 -22.21 -14.91 23.84
CA ALA A 119 -22.93 -15.34 25.03
C ALA A 119 -22.24 -14.91 26.33
N ILE A 120 -20.94 -15.14 26.47
CA ILE A 120 -20.15 -14.74 27.66
C ILE A 120 -20.05 -13.21 27.75
N ALA A 121 -19.81 -12.52 26.63
CA ALA A 121 -19.76 -11.06 26.63
C ALA A 121 -21.09 -10.45 27.05
N GLY A 122 -22.21 -10.99 26.57
CA GLY A 122 -23.55 -10.53 26.98
C GLY A 122 -23.85 -10.81 28.47
N GLN A 123 -23.46 -11.96 28.99
CA GLN A 123 -23.61 -12.29 30.40
C GLN A 123 -22.77 -11.39 31.32
N LEU A 124 -21.54 -11.06 30.93
CA LEU A 124 -20.67 -10.12 31.66
C LEU A 124 -21.28 -8.71 31.71
N GLN A 125 -21.78 -8.21 30.59
CA GLN A 125 -22.42 -6.89 30.53
C GLN A 125 -23.75 -6.83 31.27
N ALA A 126 -24.43 -7.97 31.42
CA ALA A 126 -25.67 -8.10 32.18
C ALA A 126 -25.46 -8.18 33.72
N LEU A 127 -24.21 -8.29 34.19
CA LEU A 127 -23.92 -8.30 35.60
C LEU A 127 -24.21 -6.92 36.24
N GLN A 128 -25.27 -6.86 37.01
CA GLN A 128 -25.63 -5.69 37.85
C GLN A 128 -25.84 -6.13 39.28
N ASP A 129 -25.19 -5.42 40.20
CA ASP A 129 -25.30 -5.64 41.67
C ASP A 129 -25.01 -7.09 42.11
N ALA A 130 -24.19 -7.80 41.27
CA ALA A 130 -23.82 -9.17 41.52
C ALA A 130 -22.84 -9.27 42.72
N PRO A 131 -23.17 -10.04 43.78
CA PRO A 131 -22.31 -10.16 44.95
C PRO A 131 -21.23 -11.22 44.70
N PHE A 132 -20.02 -10.96 45.21
CA PHE A 132 -18.97 -11.96 45.30
C PHE A 132 -19.32 -12.99 46.40
N ASP A 133 -19.00 -14.27 46.16
CA ASP A 133 -19.09 -15.32 47.15
C ASP A 133 -17.98 -15.20 48.23
N ARG A 134 -17.98 -16.11 49.22
CA ARG A 134 -16.97 -16.13 50.29
C ARG A 134 -15.56 -16.40 49.83
N GLN A 135 -15.39 -16.98 48.63
CA GLN A 135 -14.12 -17.29 47.97
C GLN A 135 -13.72 -16.24 46.96
N GLN A 136 -14.53 -15.17 46.82
CA GLN A 136 -14.33 -14.01 45.94
C GLN A 136 -14.48 -14.34 44.43
N TYR A 137 -15.41 -15.26 44.15
CA TYR A 137 -15.77 -15.60 42.77
C TYR A 137 -17.19 -15.12 42.45
N ILE A 138 -17.44 -14.84 41.21
CA ILE A 138 -18.76 -14.73 40.59
C ILE A 138 -18.80 -15.68 39.39
N ARG A 139 -19.70 -16.61 39.40
CA ARG A 139 -19.91 -17.49 38.23
C ARG A 139 -20.64 -16.69 37.14
N VAL A 140 -20.04 -16.61 35.96
CA VAL A 140 -20.63 -15.96 34.78
C VAL A 140 -21.33 -17.01 33.92
N ALA A 141 -20.67 -18.14 33.67
CA ALA A 141 -21.18 -19.28 32.92
C ALA A 141 -20.52 -20.57 33.40
N ASP A 142 -20.82 -21.73 32.78
CA ASP A 142 -20.22 -23.02 33.14
C ASP A 142 -18.73 -23.14 32.79
N ASP A 143 -18.30 -22.26 31.88
CA ASP A 143 -16.95 -22.18 31.33
C ASP A 143 -16.27 -20.80 31.56
N ALA A 144 -16.88 -19.93 32.42
CA ALA A 144 -16.35 -18.64 32.73
C ALA A 144 -16.75 -18.14 34.13
N TRP A 145 -15.79 -17.64 34.91
CA TRP A 145 -16.04 -17.05 36.23
C TRP A 145 -15.09 -15.88 36.51
N LEU A 146 -15.55 -14.93 37.31
CA LEU A 146 -14.76 -13.79 37.75
C LEU A 146 -14.10 -14.09 39.10
N ALA A 147 -12.81 -13.81 39.22
CA ALA A 147 -12.01 -13.91 40.44
C ALA A 147 -11.39 -12.56 40.77
N LEU A 148 -11.55 -12.09 42.01
CA LEU A 148 -10.97 -10.84 42.45
C LEU A 148 -9.60 -11.05 43.10
N ASP A 149 -8.55 -10.44 42.54
CA ASP A 149 -7.21 -10.39 43.16
C ASP A 149 -7.02 -9.09 43.91
N PHE A 150 -7.16 -9.13 45.24
CA PHE A 150 -6.94 -7.96 46.12
C PHE A 150 -5.47 -7.51 46.19
N ARG A 151 -4.50 -8.39 45.84
CA ARG A 151 -3.09 -8.01 45.92
C ARG A 151 -2.67 -7.16 44.73
N GLN A 152 -3.23 -7.46 43.54
CA GLN A 152 -2.94 -6.75 42.31
C GLN A 152 -4.02 -5.72 41.95
N LEU A 153 -5.13 -5.68 42.70
CA LEU A 153 -6.27 -4.79 42.45
C LEU A 153 -6.83 -4.94 41.04
N ASN A 154 -6.99 -6.20 40.58
CA ASN A 154 -7.61 -6.51 39.31
C ASN A 154 -8.70 -7.56 39.47
N LEU A 155 -9.59 -7.61 38.50
CA LEU A 155 -10.60 -8.64 38.35
C LEU A 155 -10.18 -9.56 37.21
N GLN A 156 -10.06 -10.85 37.48
CA GLN A 156 -9.68 -11.85 36.50
C GLN A 156 -10.92 -12.59 36.02
N LEU A 157 -11.18 -12.55 34.73
CA LEU A 157 -12.14 -13.44 34.07
C LEU A 157 -11.40 -14.73 33.69
N VAL A 158 -11.62 -15.76 34.47
CA VAL A 158 -11.05 -17.10 34.21
C VAL A 158 -11.97 -17.85 33.28
N VAL A 159 -11.44 -18.31 32.14
CA VAL A 159 -12.22 -18.96 31.08
C VAL A 159 -11.63 -20.29 30.66
N LYS A 160 -12.52 -21.19 30.16
CA LYS A 160 -12.14 -22.36 29.37
C LYS A 160 -12.11 -22.05 27.89
N GLU A 161 -11.53 -22.93 27.09
CA GLU A 161 -11.43 -22.76 25.63
C GLU A 161 -12.78 -22.50 24.95
N SER A 162 -13.86 -23.16 25.45
CA SER A 162 -15.22 -22.98 24.92
C SER A 162 -15.81 -21.60 25.08
N ALA A 163 -15.30 -20.80 26.02
CA ALA A 163 -15.73 -19.42 26.26
C ALA A 163 -15.08 -18.41 25.29
N LEU A 164 -14.06 -18.85 24.53
CA LEU A 164 -13.31 -18.02 23.61
C LEU A 164 -13.82 -18.15 22.18
N GLY A 165 -14.18 -17.03 21.58
CA GLY A 165 -14.54 -16.94 20.17
C GLY A 165 -13.31 -17.07 19.27
N THR A 166 -13.51 -17.60 18.06
CA THR A 166 -12.46 -17.65 17.05
C THR A 166 -12.36 -16.30 16.34
N VAL A 167 -11.16 -15.71 16.32
CA VAL A 167 -10.86 -14.52 15.53
C VAL A 167 -10.54 -14.96 14.11
N LEU A 168 -11.54 -14.90 13.22
CA LEU A 168 -11.38 -15.19 11.80
C LEU A 168 -11.05 -13.91 11.03
N ARG A 169 -10.16 -14.02 10.05
CA ARG A 169 -9.86 -12.91 9.13
C ARG A 169 -11.01 -12.72 8.15
N ALA A 170 -11.43 -11.48 7.99
CA ALA A 170 -12.43 -11.15 6.99
C ALA A 170 -11.89 -11.43 5.59
N ARG A 171 -12.60 -12.23 4.79
CA ARG A 171 -12.25 -12.57 3.41
C ARG A 171 -12.68 -11.49 2.42
N SER A 172 -13.59 -10.64 2.84
CA SER A 172 -14.03 -9.47 2.09
C SER A 172 -14.41 -8.38 3.08
N SER A 173 -14.11 -7.15 2.70
CA SER A 173 -14.50 -5.97 3.45
C SER A 173 -14.95 -4.88 2.48
N ASP A 174 -16.02 -4.19 2.82
CA ASP A 174 -16.39 -2.96 2.13
C ASP A 174 -15.52 -1.82 2.65
N ILE A 175 -15.04 -0.98 1.73
CA ILE A 175 -14.19 0.17 2.09
C ILE A 175 -14.97 1.27 2.83
N GLY A 176 -16.31 1.14 2.92
CA GLY A 176 -17.17 2.10 3.60
C GLY A 176 -17.50 3.33 2.75
N ALA A 177 -18.13 4.32 3.39
CA ALA A 177 -18.53 5.55 2.72
C ALA A 177 -17.33 6.43 2.37
N SER A 178 -17.48 7.24 1.32
CA SER A 178 -16.46 8.23 0.93
C SER A 178 -16.17 9.21 2.06
N SER A 179 -14.90 9.53 2.26
CA SER A 179 -14.46 10.61 3.17
C SER A 179 -14.55 12.00 2.55
N VAL A 180 -14.97 12.10 1.27
CA VAL A 180 -15.09 13.35 0.52
C VAL A 180 -16.55 13.67 0.26
N ASP A 181 -17.09 14.64 0.99
CA ASP A 181 -18.50 15.04 0.90
C ASP A 181 -18.77 16.14 -0.16
N ALA A 182 -17.74 16.82 -0.63
CA ALA A 182 -17.84 17.90 -1.61
C ALA A 182 -17.58 17.38 -3.03
N VAL A 183 -18.11 18.12 -4.03
CA VAL A 183 -17.77 17.85 -5.44
C VAL A 183 -16.28 18.01 -5.65
N SER A 184 -15.66 17.01 -6.23
CA SER A 184 -14.23 16.97 -6.54
C SER A 184 -13.99 16.33 -7.90
N SER A 185 -12.83 16.58 -8.48
CA SER A 185 -12.48 16.02 -9.79
C SER A 185 -10.99 15.76 -9.92
N THR A 186 -10.66 14.74 -10.69
CA THR A 186 -9.31 14.45 -11.17
C THR A 186 -9.28 14.57 -12.69
N LEU A 187 -8.17 15.04 -13.22
CA LEU A 187 -7.90 15.07 -14.66
C LEU A 187 -6.50 14.55 -14.91
N ASP A 188 -6.39 13.40 -15.52
CA ASP A 188 -5.13 12.83 -15.98
C ASP A 188 -4.90 13.18 -17.44
N TYR A 189 -3.68 13.58 -17.78
CA TYR A 189 -3.30 13.88 -19.15
C TYR A 189 -2.04 13.14 -19.58
N ASN A 190 -2.02 12.72 -20.86
CA ASN A 190 -0.87 12.15 -21.52
C ASN A 190 -0.71 12.82 -22.89
N LEU A 191 0.43 13.47 -23.08
CA LEU A 191 0.82 14.14 -24.31
C LEU A 191 1.94 13.36 -24.98
N GLY A 192 1.83 13.14 -26.28
CA GLY A 192 2.91 12.64 -27.10
C GLY A 192 3.05 13.47 -28.36
N VAL A 193 4.29 13.83 -28.69
CA VAL A 193 4.64 14.50 -29.95
C VAL A 193 5.80 13.73 -30.57
N TYR A 194 5.64 13.34 -31.82
CA TYR A 194 6.61 12.56 -32.61
C TYR A 194 6.89 13.29 -33.90
N ASP A 195 8.13 13.57 -34.17
CA ASP A 195 8.58 14.21 -35.41
C ASP A 195 9.57 13.28 -36.12
N ASN A 196 9.21 12.83 -37.31
CA ASN A 196 10.00 11.95 -38.14
C ASN A 196 10.40 12.69 -39.39
N ARG A 197 11.69 12.95 -39.56
CA ARG A 197 12.25 13.64 -40.72
C ARG A 197 13.13 12.71 -41.53
N VAL A 198 12.97 12.76 -42.83
CA VAL A 198 13.81 12.03 -43.80
C VAL A 198 14.58 13.07 -44.58
N ARG A 199 15.88 12.87 -44.79
CA ARG A 199 16.80 13.82 -45.43
C ARG A 199 16.32 14.43 -46.77
N ALA A 200 15.42 13.75 -47.47
CA ALA A 200 14.95 14.11 -48.83
C ALA A 200 13.43 14.31 -48.93
N SER A 201 12.67 14.29 -47.87
CA SER A 201 11.21 14.49 -47.91
C SER A 201 10.74 15.36 -46.76
N GLU A 202 9.52 15.89 -46.92
CA GLU A 202 8.84 16.60 -45.84
C GLU A 202 8.71 15.69 -44.61
N GLY A 203 8.99 16.26 -43.41
CA GLY A 203 8.86 15.55 -42.14
C GLY A 203 7.39 15.25 -41.82
N ASN A 204 7.15 14.14 -41.15
CA ASN A 204 5.82 13.81 -40.64
C ASN A 204 5.80 14.00 -39.12
N THR A 205 5.01 14.95 -38.67
CA THR A 205 4.77 15.18 -37.23
C THR A 205 3.43 14.59 -36.83
N SER A 206 3.43 13.73 -35.86
CA SER A 206 2.22 13.19 -35.24
C SER A 206 2.15 13.57 -33.77
N SER A 207 0.96 13.90 -33.28
CA SER A 207 0.76 14.30 -31.90
C SER A 207 -0.54 13.74 -31.35
N TYR A 208 -0.58 13.47 -30.07
CA TYR A 208 -1.82 13.12 -29.38
C TYR A 208 -1.84 13.74 -27.98
N LEU A 209 -3.04 14.01 -27.50
CA LEU A 209 -3.36 14.34 -26.12
C LEU A 209 -4.49 13.44 -25.66
N SER A 210 -4.20 12.55 -24.72
CA SER A 210 -5.18 11.72 -24.06
C SER A 210 -5.58 12.36 -22.73
N LEU A 211 -6.88 12.44 -22.47
CA LEU A 211 -7.47 13.05 -21.28
C LEU A 211 -8.41 12.05 -20.60
N ASN A 212 -8.27 11.89 -19.30
CA ASN A 212 -9.17 11.12 -18.47
C ASN A 212 -9.63 11.97 -17.29
N SER A 213 -10.89 12.38 -17.28
CA SER A 213 -11.49 13.21 -16.24
C SER A 213 -12.53 12.42 -15.47
N VAL A 214 -12.44 12.44 -14.15
CA VAL A 214 -13.42 11.83 -13.25
C VAL A 214 -13.87 12.87 -12.24
N THR A 215 -15.16 13.19 -12.27
CA THR A 215 -15.81 14.11 -11.34
C THR A 215 -16.73 13.35 -10.42
N ALA A 216 -16.63 13.57 -9.13
CA ALA A 216 -17.34 12.82 -8.11
C ALA A 216 -18.04 13.68 -7.07
N LEU A 217 -19.10 13.11 -6.51
CA LEU A 217 -19.75 13.53 -5.27
C LEU A 217 -19.96 12.27 -4.41
N ARG A 218 -19.17 12.11 -3.37
CA ARG A 218 -19.11 10.89 -2.57
C ARG A 218 -18.77 9.66 -3.41
N GLU A 219 -19.63 8.63 -3.42
CA GLU A 219 -19.50 7.38 -4.18
C GLU A 219 -19.98 7.49 -5.63
N HIS A 220 -20.65 8.60 -5.98
CA HIS A 220 -21.14 8.87 -7.32
C HIS A 220 -20.09 9.53 -8.16
N HIS A 221 -19.87 9.07 -9.38
CA HIS A 221 -18.92 9.73 -10.28
C HIS A 221 -19.33 9.68 -11.74
N VAL A 222 -18.83 10.63 -12.49
CA VAL A 222 -18.92 10.72 -13.95
C VAL A 222 -17.51 10.66 -14.50
N GLU A 223 -17.28 9.75 -15.40
CA GLU A 223 -16.00 9.56 -16.06
C GLU A 223 -16.09 9.94 -17.54
N LEU A 224 -15.15 10.78 -18.00
CA LEU A 224 -14.98 11.18 -19.39
C LEU A 224 -13.55 10.80 -19.80
N ASN A 225 -13.43 9.97 -20.85
CA ASN A 225 -12.15 9.59 -21.41
C ASN A 225 -12.14 9.81 -22.91
N GLY A 226 -11.12 10.48 -23.43
CA GLY A 226 -10.98 10.76 -24.84
C GLY A 226 -9.56 11.14 -25.23
N SER A 227 -9.32 11.21 -26.54
CA SER A 227 -8.03 11.61 -27.09
C SER A 227 -8.21 12.55 -28.29
N ILE A 228 -7.30 13.46 -28.43
CA ILE A 228 -7.16 14.35 -29.59
C ILE A 228 -5.87 13.93 -30.32
N TYR A 229 -5.95 13.64 -31.60
CA TYR A 229 -4.85 13.27 -32.47
C TYR A 229 -4.59 14.34 -33.51
N GLY A 230 -3.36 14.41 -34.01
CA GLY A 230 -2.98 15.33 -35.09
C GLY A 230 -2.98 16.81 -34.69
N ILE A 231 -2.73 17.13 -33.43
CA ILE A 231 -2.72 18.50 -32.93
C ILE A 231 -1.71 19.34 -33.72
N GLY A 232 -2.18 20.41 -34.38
CA GLY A 232 -1.34 21.29 -35.19
C GLY A 232 -0.96 20.74 -36.56
N SER A 233 -1.50 19.61 -37.02
CA SER A 233 -1.21 19.03 -38.34
C SER A 233 -2.22 19.42 -39.44
N GLY A 234 -3.36 20.01 -39.06
CA GLY A 234 -4.49 20.28 -39.95
C GLY A 234 -5.48 19.13 -40.13
N ASP A 235 -5.10 17.94 -39.70
CA ASP A 235 -5.93 16.71 -39.69
C ASP A 235 -6.30 16.30 -38.26
N GLU A 236 -6.78 17.26 -37.46
CA GLU A 236 -7.13 17.06 -36.08
C GLU A 236 -8.36 16.16 -35.95
N ASN A 237 -8.25 15.13 -35.12
CA ASN A 237 -9.34 14.20 -34.83
C ASN A 237 -9.51 14.01 -33.32
N ALA A 238 -10.69 14.29 -32.80
CA ALA A 238 -11.05 14.09 -31.41
C ALA A 238 -11.97 12.87 -31.27
N THR A 239 -11.58 11.94 -30.44
CA THR A 239 -12.36 10.72 -30.18
C THR A 239 -12.71 10.60 -28.69
N LEU A 240 -14.01 10.48 -28.38
CA LEU A 240 -14.49 10.17 -27.05
C LEU A 240 -14.65 8.64 -26.94
N TYR A 241 -13.98 8.04 -25.97
CA TYR A 241 -14.04 6.59 -25.71
C TYR A 241 -15.05 6.22 -24.63
N LYS A 242 -15.25 7.09 -23.64
CA LYS A 242 -16.08 6.84 -22.47
C LYS A 242 -16.74 8.12 -21.98
N ALA A 243 -18.01 8.05 -21.71
CA ALA A 243 -18.79 9.09 -21.03
C ALA A 243 -19.85 8.40 -20.17
N MET A 244 -19.52 8.13 -18.92
CA MET A 244 -20.31 7.22 -18.10
C MET A 244 -20.48 7.76 -16.68
N TYR A 245 -21.71 7.70 -16.20
CA TYR A 245 -22.02 7.80 -14.77
C TYR A 245 -21.88 6.42 -14.13
N GLU A 246 -21.25 6.36 -12.95
CA GLU A 246 -21.16 5.13 -12.17
C GLU A 246 -21.35 5.42 -10.68
N ARG A 247 -22.00 4.47 -10.01
CA ARG A 247 -22.05 4.35 -8.56
C ARG A 247 -21.68 2.93 -8.16
N ASP A 248 -20.65 2.79 -7.36
CA ASP A 248 -20.17 1.53 -6.83
C ASP A 248 -20.10 1.65 -5.30
N PHE A 249 -21.03 1.00 -4.61
CA PHE A 249 -21.16 1.11 -3.16
C PHE A 249 -21.85 -0.11 -2.56
N ALA A 250 -21.40 -0.56 -1.40
CA ALA A 250 -21.99 -1.64 -0.61
C ALA A 250 -22.25 -2.93 -1.43
N GLY A 251 -21.25 -3.36 -2.21
CA GLY A 251 -21.31 -4.59 -2.99
C GLY A 251 -22.22 -4.51 -4.22
N ARG A 252 -22.68 -3.32 -4.64
CA ARG A 252 -23.52 -3.09 -5.82
C ARG A 252 -22.92 -2.05 -6.73
N ARG A 253 -22.92 -2.32 -8.02
CA ARG A 253 -22.41 -1.42 -9.04
C ARG A 253 -23.52 -1.14 -10.06
N PHE A 254 -23.76 0.14 -10.31
CA PHE A 254 -24.62 0.64 -11.37
C PHE A 254 -23.83 1.59 -12.27
N ALA A 255 -23.94 1.44 -13.58
CA ALA A 255 -23.34 2.36 -14.54
C ALA A 255 -24.33 2.67 -15.66
N ALA A 256 -24.29 3.90 -16.19
CA ALA A 256 -25.15 4.35 -17.27
C ALA A 256 -24.43 5.39 -18.14
N GLY A 257 -24.64 5.32 -19.46
CA GLY A 257 -24.05 6.23 -20.43
C GLY A 257 -23.35 5.50 -21.56
N MET A 258 -22.27 6.06 -22.07
CA MET A 258 -21.41 5.41 -23.04
C MET A 258 -20.48 4.45 -22.29
N LEU A 259 -20.85 3.18 -22.25
CA LEU A 259 -20.14 2.12 -21.54
C LEU A 259 -18.89 1.70 -22.32
N ASP A 260 -17.85 1.39 -21.60
CA ASP A 260 -16.66 0.75 -22.16
C ASP A 260 -16.86 -0.78 -22.17
N SER A 261 -16.60 -1.43 -23.30
CA SER A 261 -16.65 -2.90 -23.43
C SER A 261 -15.69 -3.60 -22.45
N TRP A 262 -14.57 -3.00 -22.09
CA TRP A 262 -13.62 -3.51 -21.09
C TRP A 262 -14.26 -3.66 -19.69
N ASN A 263 -15.15 -2.75 -19.32
CA ASN A 263 -15.88 -2.85 -18.05
C ASN A 263 -16.84 -4.05 -18.03
N LEU A 264 -17.42 -4.41 -19.18
CA LEU A 264 -18.28 -5.58 -19.32
C LEU A 264 -17.48 -6.87 -19.22
N GLN A 265 -16.27 -6.91 -19.80
CA GLN A 265 -15.35 -8.05 -19.72
C GLN A 265 -14.82 -8.31 -18.31
N SER A 266 -15.02 -7.39 -17.40
CA SER A 266 -14.51 -7.56 -16.03
C SER A 266 -15.08 -8.79 -15.31
N LEU A 267 -16.26 -9.27 -15.70
CA LEU A 267 -16.94 -10.44 -15.12
C LEU A 267 -16.90 -11.68 -16.00
N GLY A 268 -16.98 -11.52 -17.32
CA GLY A 268 -16.98 -12.62 -18.25
C GLY A 268 -16.40 -12.20 -19.59
N PRO A 269 -16.04 -13.16 -20.46
CA PRO A 269 -15.58 -12.83 -21.79
C PRO A 269 -16.70 -12.19 -22.61
N VAL A 270 -16.42 -11.09 -23.29
CA VAL A 270 -17.28 -10.40 -24.24
C VAL A 270 -16.39 -9.97 -25.39
N THR A 271 -16.02 -10.91 -26.25
CA THR A 271 -14.96 -10.71 -27.24
C THR A 271 -15.47 -10.22 -28.58
N THR A 272 -16.73 -10.51 -28.92
CA THR A 272 -17.27 -10.22 -30.27
C THR A 272 -17.64 -8.75 -30.49
N ILE A 273 -17.74 -7.95 -29.42
CA ILE A 273 -18.13 -6.53 -29.48
C ILE A 273 -17.06 -5.57 -28.91
N ASN A 274 -15.81 -6.01 -28.85
CA ASN A 274 -14.71 -5.28 -28.21
C ASN A 274 -14.43 -3.89 -28.77
N SER A 275 -14.66 -3.64 -30.04
CA SER A 275 -14.37 -2.37 -30.71
C SER A 275 -15.60 -1.47 -30.87
N SER A 276 -16.73 -1.82 -30.23
CA SER A 276 -17.99 -1.13 -30.41
C SER A 276 -18.29 -0.18 -29.26
N LYS A 277 -18.98 0.92 -29.54
CA LYS A 277 -19.50 1.85 -28.53
C LYS A 277 -20.86 1.36 -28.05
N ILE A 278 -21.05 1.31 -26.74
CA ILE A 278 -22.28 0.83 -26.11
C ILE A 278 -22.92 1.99 -25.34
N TYR A 279 -24.08 2.42 -25.77
CA TYR A 279 -24.89 3.42 -25.07
C TYR A 279 -25.96 2.71 -24.26
N GLY A 280 -25.79 2.62 -22.96
CA GLY A 280 -26.70 1.80 -22.16
C GLY A 280 -26.47 1.89 -20.67
N LEU A 281 -26.84 0.82 -20.00
CA LEU A 281 -26.68 0.69 -18.56
C LEU A 281 -26.23 -0.72 -18.19
N SER A 282 -25.57 -0.81 -17.04
CA SER A 282 -25.17 -2.07 -16.42
C SER A 282 -25.46 -2.07 -14.93
N TYR A 283 -25.82 -3.24 -14.39
CA TYR A 283 -26.05 -3.44 -12.97
C TYR A 283 -25.59 -4.83 -12.53
N GLY A 284 -24.92 -4.91 -11.38
CA GLY A 284 -24.39 -6.16 -10.87
C GLY A 284 -23.96 -6.10 -9.40
N ASN A 285 -23.52 -7.25 -8.90
CA ASN A 285 -23.03 -7.38 -7.52
C ASN A 285 -21.50 -7.34 -7.42
N ARG A 286 -20.79 -7.20 -8.53
CA ARG A 286 -19.34 -7.01 -8.50
C ARG A 286 -19.04 -5.54 -8.33
N ALA A 287 -18.71 -5.17 -7.12
CA ALA A 287 -18.33 -3.84 -6.75
C ALA A 287 -16.79 -3.78 -6.56
N ASN A 288 -16.17 -2.69 -7.02
CA ASN A 288 -14.76 -2.40 -6.74
C ASN A 288 -14.60 -1.87 -5.30
N SER A 289 -15.69 -1.38 -4.69
CA SER A 289 -15.76 -0.97 -3.30
C SER A 289 -15.68 -2.14 -2.30
N THR A 290 -15.79 -3.38 -2.76
CA THR A 290 -15.59 -4.57 -1.94
C THR A 290 -14.21 -5.16 -2.21
N VAL A 291 -13.35 -5.12 -1.22
CA VAL A 291 -11.99 -5.69 -1.28
C VAL A 291 -12.06 -7.15 -0.84
N PHE A 292 -11.57 -8.05 -1.68
CA PHE A 292 -11.42 -9.47 -1.37
C PHE A 292 -9.95 -9.77 -1.06
N ASP A 293 -9.70 -10.40 0.08
CA ASP A 293 -8.35 -10.88 0.43
C ASP A 293 -8.03 -12.17 -0.31
N ASN A 294 -7.37 -12.03 -1.46
CA ASN A 294 -6.94 -13.12 -2.32
C ASN A 294 -5.65 -13.78 -1.85
N SER A 295 -4.98 -13.19 -0.89
CA SER A 295 -3.70 -13.68 -0.39
C SER A 295 -3.89 -14.88 0.55
N GLN A 296 -5.06 -15.02 1.16
CA GLN A 296 -5.33 -16.02 2.17
C GLN A 296 -5.76 -17.37 1.58
N SER A 297 -5.39 -18.46 2.25
CA SER A 297 -5.85 -19.80 1.90
C SER A 297 -7.37 -19.93 2.00
N LEU A 298 -7.98 -20.66 1.05
CA LEU A 298 -9.40 -21.02 1.11
C LEU A 298 -9.76 -21.87 2.34
N THR A 299 -8.81 -22.69 2.78
CA THR A 299 -8.93 -23.49 3.99
C THR A 299 -8.27 -22.71 5.13
N PRO A 300 -9.03 -22.12 6.08
CA PRO A 300 -8.45 -21.37 7.17
C PRO A 300 -7.68 -22.32 8.09
N ILE A 301 -6.50 -21.90 8.52
CA ILE A 301 -5.70 -22.56 9.55
C ILE A 301 -6.00 -21.85 10.87
N VAL A 302 -6.79 -22.48 11.73
CA VAL A 302 -7.13 -21.94 13.05
C VAL A 302 -6.30 -22.62 14.11
N VAL A 303 -5.67 -21.86 14.99
CA VAL A 303 -4.84 -22.32 16.11
C VAL A 303 -5.31 -21.72 17.41
N PHE A 304 -5.20 -22.50 18.48
CA PHE A 304 -5.50 -22.05 19.83
C PHE A 304 -4.22 -21.77 20.62
N PHE A 305 -4.18 -20.63 21.30
CA PHE A 305 -3.10 -20.22 22.19
C PHE A 305 -3.58 -20.13 23.64
N PRO A 306 -3.07 -20.94 24.55
CA PRO A 306 -3.39 -20.80 25.99
C PRO A 306 -2.77 -19.55 26.63
N SER A 307 -1.73 -19.01 26.05
CA SER A 307 -1.09 -17.72 26.37
C SER A 307 -0.40 -17.18 25.12
N ALA A 308 0.16 -15.97 25.15
CA ALA A 308 0.90 -15.42 24.00
C ALA A 308 2.01 -16.38 23.52
N GLY A 309 2.12 -16.56 22.20
CA GLY A 309 3.05 -17.52 21.61
C GLY A 309 3.21 -17.33 20.11
N GLU A 310 3.87 -18.28 19.47
CA GLU A 310 4.24 -18.23 18.05
C GLU A 310 3.68 -19.42 17.30
N VAL A 311 3.27 -19.22 16.05
CA VAL A 311 3.01 -20.30 15.08
C VAL A 311 4.16 -20.36 14.09
N HIS A 312 4.71 -21.55 13.94
CA HIS A 312 5.67 -21.86 12.91
C HIS A 312 4.98 -22.69 11.82
N LEU A 313 5.02 -22.19 10.59
CA LEU A 313 4.55 -22.92 9.41
C LEU A 313 5.73 -23.44 8.63
N SER A 314 5.81 -24.75 8.46
CA SER A 314 6.87 -25.38 7.67
C SER A 314 6.32 -26.32 6.61
N ARG A 315 7.07 -26.50 5.52
CA ARG A 315 6.78 -27.44 4.45
C ARG A 315 8.05 -28.19 4.09
N ASP A 316 8.00 -29.51 4.06
CA ASP A 316 9.13 -30.37 3.73
C ASP A 316 10.40 -30.04 4.55
N GLY A 317 10.21 -29.71 5.83
CA GLY A 317 11.30 -29.32 6.76
C GLY A 317 11.82 -27.89 6.57
N ARG A 318 11.25 -27.10 5.65
CA ARG A 318 11.59 -25.71 5.45
C ARG A 318 10.60 -24.79 6.13
N LEU A 319 11.06 -23.93 7.03
CA LEU A 319 10.25 -22.90 7.68
C LEU A 319 9.81 -21.86 6.64
N LEU A 320 8.50 -21.63 6.52
CA LEU A 320 7.88 -20.68 5.59
C LEU A 320 7.46 -19.39 6.27
N SER A 321 6.94 -19.44 7.51
CA SER A 321 6.42 -18.30 8.24
C SER A 321 6.49 -18.52 9.74
N VAL A 322 6.73 -17.41 10.48
CA VAL A 322 6.59 -17.35 11.94
C VAL A 322 5.68 -16.17 12.25
N GLN A 323 4.66 -16.39 13.07
CA GLN A 323 3.68 -15.37 13.42
C GLN A 323 3.40 -15.40 14.91
N ASN A 324 3.27 -14.21 15.52
CA ASN A 324 2.99 -14.04 16.94
C ASN A 324 1.50 -13.81 17.17
N PHE A 325 0.96 -14.46 18.19
CA PHE A 325 -0.44 -14.33 18.58
C PHE A 325 -0.58 -14.16 20.09
N THR A 326 -1.64 -13.45 20.48
CA THR A 326 -2.09 -13.36 21.87
C THR A 326 -2.90 -14.61 22.25
N MET A 327 -3.32 -14.72 23.51
CA MET A 327 -4.19 -15.81 23.96
C MET A 327 -5.51 -15.83 23.17
N GLY A 328 -5.99 -17.01 22.82
CA GLY A 328 -7.29 -17.25 22.15
C GLY A 328 -7.19 -18.06 20.88
N ASN A 329 -8.29 -18.14 20.14
CA ASN A 329 -8.38 -18.82 18.85
C ASN A 329 -8.11 -17.81 17.72
N HIS A 330 -7.09 -18.05 16.92
CA HIS A 330 -6.68 -17.16 15.84
C HIS A 330 -6.56 -17.90 14.51
N GLU A 331 -6.92 -17.22 13.43
CA GLU A 331 -6.62 -17.67 12.09
C GLU A 331 -5.22 -17.21 11.69
N VAL A 332 -4.39 -18.17 11.29
CA VAL A 332 -3.01 -17.93 10.83
C VAL A 332 -3.00 -17.22 9.48
N ASP A 333 -2.13 -16.21 9.32
CA ASP A 333 -1.93 -15.52 8.06
C ASP A 333 -1.21 -16.43 7.06
N THR A 334 -1.91 -16.79 6.01
CA THR A 334 -1.38 -17.59 4.90
C THR A 334 -0.94 -16.73 3.71
N GLY A 335 -1.01 -15.40 3.83
CA GLY A 335 -0.69 -14.45 2.77
C GLY A 335 0.71 -14.59 2.19
N SER A 336 1.69 -14.86 3.05
CA SER A 336 3.10 -15.06 2.67
C SER A 336 3.42 -16.44 2.09
N LEU A 337 2.48 -17.40 2.21
CA LEU A 337 2.71 -18.77 1.74
C LEU A 337 2.62 -18.84 0.21
N PRO A 338 3.36 -19.77 -0.45
CA PRO A 338 3.27 -20.00 -1.90
C PRO A 338 1.85 -20.34 -2.35
N TYR A 339 1.52 -19.96 -3.59
CA TYR A 339 0.28 -20.40 -4.23
C TYR A 339 0.33 -21.92 -4.51
N GLY A 340 -0.82 -22.58 -4.42
CA GLY A 340 -0.97 -24.01 -4.68
C GLY A 340 -1.87 -24.70 -3.65
N ILE A 341 -2.03 -26.01 -3.81
CA ILE A 341 -2.72 -26.89 -2.87
C ILE A 341 -1.69 -27.85 -2.31
N TYR A 342 -1.39 -27.73 -1.02
CA TYR A 342 -0.37 -28.53 -0.34
C TYR A 342 -0.61 -28.56 1.17
N ASP A 343 0.06 -29.47 1.85
CA ASP A 343 0.01 -29.58 3.29
C ASP A 343 1.21 -28.86 3.92
N VAL A 344 0.97 -28.15 5.00
CA VAL A 344 1.99 -27.51 5.83
C VAL A 344 1.94 -28.09 7.24
N GLU A 345 3.09 -28.21 7.84
CA GLU A 345 3.23 -28.54 9.25
C GLU A 345 3.04 -27.23 10.05
N VAL A 346 2.10 -27.26 10.97
CA VAL A 346 1.77 -26.15 11.87
C VAL A 346 2.24 -26.51 13.26
N GLU A 347 3.21 -25.80 13.80
CA GLU A 347 3.69 -25.91 15.17
C GLU A 347 3.29 -24.69 15.98
N VAL A 348 2.61 -24.90 17.09
CA VAL A 348 2.26 -23.85 18.05
C VAL A 348 3.28 -23.89 19.18
N VAL A 349 3.99 -22.78 19.35
CA VAL A 349 5.07 -22.65 20.35
C VAL A 349 4.64 -21.63 21.40
N VAL A 350 4.65 -22.05 22.66
CA VAL A 350 4.32 -21.21 23.81
C VAL A 350 5.46 -21.32 24.82
N ASN A 351 6.02 -20.17 25.23
CA ASN A 351 7.18 -20.12 26.14
C ASN A 351 8.36 -20.99 25.68
N GLY A 352 8.60 -21.04 24.36
CA GLY A 352 9.68 -21.82 23.76
C GLY A 352 9.45 -23.34 23.73
N LYS A 353 8.24 -23.80 24.05
CA LYS A 353 7.83 -25.23 23.97
C LYS A 353 6.77 -25.40 22.91
N VAL A 354 6.91 -26.44 22.07
CA VAL A 354 5.87 -26.84 21.12
C VAL A 354 4.72 -27.48 21.92
N VAL A 355 3.54 -26.86 21.87
CA VAL A 355 2.33 -27.30 22.57
C VAL A 355 1.34 -28.01 21.65
N ASP A 356 1.39 -27.75 20.36
CA ASP A 356 0.63 -28.41 19.30
C ASP A 356 1.45 -28.53 18.03
N LYS A 357 1.33 -29.67 17.35
CA LYS A 357 2.00 -29.96 16.08
C LYS A 357 1.08 -30.80 15.20
N ARG A 358 0.71 -30.26 14.03
CA ARG A 358 -0.22 -30.93 13.13
C ARG A 358 -0.03 -30.55 11.68
N MET A 359 -0.49 -31.39 10.75
CA MET A 359 -0.54 -31.08 9.32
C MET A 359 -1.85 -30.38 8.97
N GLN A 360 -1.78 -29.30 8.22
CA GLN A 360 -2.93 -28.54 7.75
C GLN A 360 -2.82 -28.26 6.25
N ARG A 361 -3.95 -28.30 5.56
CA ARG A 361 -4.02 -28.07 4.12
C ARG A 361 -4.10 -26.56 3.82
N VAL A 362 -3.16 -26.10 3.01
CA VAL A 362 -3.19 -24.79 2.35
C VAL A 362 -3.84 -24.98 0.98
N ASN A 363 -4.81 -24.12 0.66
CA ASN A 363 -5.44 -24.05 -0.65
C ASN A 363 -5.44 -22.59 -1.11
N LYS A 364 -4.39 -22.20 -1.85
CA LYS A 364 -4.21 -20.87 -2.42
C LYS A 364 -4.20 -20.98 -3.94
N LEU A 365 -5.31 -20.63 -4.57
CA LEU A 365 -5.42 -20.74 -6.01
C LEU A 365 -4.68 -19.58 -6.69
N PHE A 366 -3.91 -19.91 -7.71
CA PHE A 366 -3.23 -18.95 -8.56
C PHE A 366 -4.25 -18.27 -9.48
N SER A 367 -4.83 -17.17 -9.02
CA SER A 367 -5.68 -16.32 -9.86
C SER A 367 -5.28 -14.87 -9.62
N PRO A 368 -4.58 -14.23 -10.56
CA PRO A 368 -4.12 -12.85 -10.39
C PRO A 368 -5.26 -11.84 -10.29
N ASN A 369 -6.48 -12.21 -10.64
CA ASN A 369 -7.58 -11.25 -10.82
C ASN A 369 -8.81 -11.45 -9.94
N ARG A 370 -8.91 -12.49 -9.09
CA ARG A 370 -10.13 -12.69 -8.27
C ARG A 370 -9.87 -13.56 -7.05
N GLY A 371 -10.39 -13.13 -5.91
CA GLY A 371 -10.40 -13.91 -4.69
C GLY A 371 -11.06 -15.25 -4.87
N ALA A 372 -10.35 -16.26 -4.52
CA ALA A 372 -10.85 -17.63 -4.52
C ALA A 372 -12.09 -17.84 -3.62
N ASN A 373 -12.43 -16.85 -2.81
CA ASN A 373 -13.60 -16.82 -1.91
C ASN A 373 -14.68 -15.82 -2.35
N ALA A 374 -14.54 -15.19 -3.51
CA ALA A 374 -15.57 -14.25 -3.98
C ALA A 374 -16.89 -15.01 -4.18
N PRO A 375 -17.99 -14.51 -3.64
CA PRO A 375 -19.31 -15.08 -3.94
C PRO A 375 -19.56 -15.01 -5.44
N LEU A 376 -20.54 -15.79 -5.93
CA LEU A 376 -20.98 -15.71 -7.31
C LEU A 376 -21.18 -14.25 -7.71
N ALA A 377 -20.36 -13.76 -8.64
CA ALA A 377 -20.50 -12.42 -9.18
C ALA A 377 -21.28 -12.47 -10.49
N TRP A 378 -22.23 -11.55 -10.65
CA TRP A 378 -23.09 -11.43 -11.83
C TRP A 378 -23.27 -9.97 -12.22
N GLN A 379 -23.56 -9.76 -13.48
CA GLN A 379 -23.83 -8.44 -14.07
C GLN A 379 -24.81 -8.58 -15.21
N PHE A 380 -25.84 -7.75 -15.25
CA PHE A 380 -26.72 -7.52 -16.39
C PHE A 380 -26.37 -6.21 -17.06
N TRP A 381 -26.45 -6.17 -18.37
CA TRP A 381 -26.14 -4.99 -19.16
C TRP A 381 -26.92 -4.97 -20.46
N GLY A 382 -27.17 -3.77 -20.97
CA GLY A 382 -27.89 -3.61 -22.20
C GLY A 382 -27.98 -2.17 -22.66
N GLY A 383 -28.35 -1.98 -23.91
CA GLY A 383 -28.42 -0.66 -24.52
C GLY A 383 -28.39 -0.72 -26.02
N MET A 384 -27.82 0.26 -26.66
CA MET A 384 -27.61 0.36 -28.10
C MET A 384 -26.13 0.22 -28.42
N LEU A 385 -25.83 -0.75 -29.25
CA LEU A 385 -24.48 -1.04 -29.77
C LEU A 385 -24.29 -0.26 -31.06
N ARG A 386 -23.25 0.58 -31.11
CA ARG A 386 -22.83 1.27 -32.32
C ARG A 386 -21.47 0.72 -32.75
N MET A 387 -21.42 0.17 -33.95
CA MET A 387 -20.20 -0.36 -34.54
C MET A 387 -19.53 0.74 -35.36
N ASP A 388 -18.26 1.02 -35.06
CA ASP A 388 -17.49 2.02 -35.81
C ASP A 388 -17.07 1.48 -37.19
N ASP A 389 -17.16 2.33 -38.19
CA ASP A 389 -17.00 2.03 -39.63
C ASP A 389 -15.52 1.97 -40.09
N TRP A 390 -14.59 1.49 -39.24
CA TRP A 390 -13.14 1.45 -39.57
C TRP A 390 -12.73 0.35 -40.56
N ARG A 391 -13.69 -0.43 -41.05
CA ARG A 391 -13.41 -1.56 -41.94
C ARG A 391 -13.35 -1.11 -43.41
N GLY A 392 -12.13 -0.94 -43.84
CA GLY A 392 -11.86 -0.62 -45.23
C GLY A 392 -12.49 -1.61 -46.22
N GLU A 393 -12.81 -1.11 -47.36
CA GLU A 393 -13.24 -1.64 -48.67
C GLU A 393 -13.68 -3.11 -48.84
N ARG A 394 -13.39 -4.03 -47.97
CA ARG A 394 -13.80 -5.44 -48.07
C ARG A 394 -15.24 -5.74 -47.69
N GLU A 395 -15.87 -4.85 -46.96
CA GLU A 395 -17.25 -5.03 -46.46
C GLU A 395 -18.23 -3.97 -46.96
N ARG A 396 -18.22 -3.64 -48.23
CA ARG A 396 -19.12 -2.70 -48.89
C ARG A 396 -20.62 -3.03 -48.74
N HIS A 397 -20.99 -4.14 -48.10
CA HIS A 397 -22.36 -4.65 -48.06
C HIS A 397 -23.08 -4.53 -46.71
N ARG A 398 -22.42 -4.00 -45.66
CA ARG A 398 -23.09 -3.82 -44.36
C ARG A 398 -22.84 -2.41 -43.84
N PRO A 399 -23.85 -1.54 -43.92
CA PRO A 399 -23.81 -0.22 -43.26
C PRO A 399 -23.66 -0.43 -41.75
N ALA A 400 -22.83 0.41 -41.07
CA ALA A 400 -22.82 0.52 -39.62
C ALA A 400 -24.27 0.66 -39.13
N LYS A 401 -24.74 -0.34 -38.40
CA LYS A 401 -26.13 -0.36 -37.94
C LYS A 401 -26.13 -0.32 -36.43
N ASP A 402 -26.83 0.64 -35.88
CA ASP A 402 -27.12 0.63 -34.46
C ASP A 402 -28.04 -0.59 -34.16
N SER A 403 -27.62 -1.40 -33.18
CA SER A 403 -28.32 -2.61 -32.81
C SER A 403 -28.62 -2.60 -31.32
N TYR A 404 -29.78 -3.11 -30.93
CA TYR A 404 -30.09 -3.34 -29.52
C TYR A 404 -29.20 -4.45 -28.98
N LEU A 405 -28.65 -4.22 -27.79
CA LEU A 405 -27.77 -5.13 -27.08
C LEU A 405 -28.35 -5.46 -25.72
N LEU A 406 -28.43 -6.74 -25.40
CA LEU A 406 -28.82 -7.22 -24.09
C LEU A 406 -27.90 -8.38 -23.70
N GLY A 407 -27.37 -8.38 -22.49
CA GLY A 407 -26.49 -9.42 -22.04
C GLY A 407 -26.41 -9.57 -20.52
N ALA A 408 -25.84 -10.68 -20.14
CA ALA A 408 -25.53 -11.02 -18.76
C ALA A 408 -24.21 -11.75 -18.68
N SER A 409 -23.48 -11.54 -17.60
CA SER A 409 -22.25 -12.24 -17.29
C SER A 409 -22.27 -12.76 -15.86
N ALA A 410 -21.66 -13.91 -15.64
CA ALA A 410 -21.49 -14.50 -14.32
C ALA A 410 -20.11 -15.12 -14.19
N THR A 411 -19.53 -15.09 -12.98
CA THR A 411 -18.26 -15.73 -12.68
C THR A 411 -18.27 -16.29 -11.27
N GLY A 412 -17.59 -17.38 -11.09
CA GLY A 412 -17.47 -18.05 -9.81
C GLY A 412 -16.35 -19.06 -9.77
N ASN A 413 -16.17 -19.64 -8.61
CA ASN A 413 -15.19 -20.68 -8.35
C ASN A 413 -15.90 -21.96 -7.93
N LEU A 414 -15.48 -23.07 -8.47
CA LEU A 414 -15.94 -24.39 -8.07
C LEU A 414 -14.69 -25.21 -7.72
N GLN A 415 -14.36 -25.30 -6.44
CA GLN A 415 -13.11 -25.91 -5.96
C GLN A 415 -11.86 -25.31 -6.65
N MET A 416 -11.22 -26.08 -7.53
CA MET A 416 -10.04 -25.65 -8.29
C MET A 416 -10.38 -24.94 -9.61
N LEU A 417 -11.63 -25.02 -10.06
CA LEU A 417 -12.09 -24.50 -11.32
C LEU A 417 -12.55 -23.05 -11.18
N ASN A 418 -11.90 -22.13 -11.87
CA ASN A 418 -12.39 -20.77 -12.05
C ASN A 418 -13.14 -20.69 -13.38
N TRP A 419 -14.38 -20.25 -13.34
CA TRP A 419 -15.20 -20.14 -14.52
C TRP A 419 -15.81 -18.74 -14.68
N ALA A 420 -16.00 -18.32 -15.89
CA ALA A 420 -16.70 -17.12 -16.27
C ALA A 420 -17.54 -17.38 -17.53
N LEU A 421 -18.78 -16.96 -17.51
CA LEU A 421 -19.77 -17.13 -18.57
C LEU A 421 -20.35 -15.78 -18.94
N SER A 422 -20.59 -15.56 -20.24
CA SER A 422 -21.32 -14.43 -20.77
C SER A 422 -22.31 -14.90 -21.82
N GLY A 423 -23.52 -14.38 -21.80
CA GLY A 423 -24.50 -14.59 -22.83
C GLY A 423 -25.09 -13.25 -23.24
N TYR A 424 -25.17 -12.97 -24.53
CA TYR A 424 -25.68 -11.70 -25.02
C TYR A 424 -26.24 -11.80 -26.42
N SER A 425 -27.07 -10.83 -26.80
CA SER A 425 -27.72 -10.79 -28.08
C SER A 425 -27.64 -9.40 -28.70
N PHE A 426 -27.36 -9.34 -29.99
CA PHE A 426 -27.36 -8.13 -30.81
C PHE A 426 -27.55 -8.47 -32.27
N ASP A 427 -28.21 -7.59 -33.04
CA ASP A 427 -28.49 -7.73 -34.48
C ASP A 427 -29.13 -9.06 -34.85
N GLY A 428 -30.04 -9.57 -34.01
CA GLY A 428 -30.71 -10.88 -34.23
C GLY A 428 -29.74 -12.08 -34.06
N ASN A 429 -28.54 -11.89 -33.57
CA ASN A 429 -27.58 -12.94 -33.23
C ASN A 429 -27.47 -13.12 -31.71
N ALA A 430 -27.44 -14.36 -31.24
CA ALA A 430 -27.18 -14.68 -29.85
C ALA A 430 -25.78 -15.28 -29.73
N VAL A 431 -25.03 -14.82 -28.75
CA VAL A 431 -23.63 -15.22 -28.49
C VAL A 431 -23.49 -15.72 -27.06
N GLY A 432 -22.87 -16.88 -26.90
CA GLY A 432 -22.42 -17.42 -25.63
C GLY A 432 -20.92 -17.55 -25.58
N GLU A 433 -20.32 -17.04 -24.52
CA GLU A 433 -18.89 -17.15 -24.29
C GLU A 433 -18.59 -17.75 -22.92
N SER A 434 -17.53 -18.53 -22.85
CA SER A 434 -17.07 -19.10 -21.59
C SER A 434 -15.55 -18.99 -21.47
N ARG A 435 -15.06 -18.81 -20.26
CA ARG A 435 -13.67 -18.91 -19.87
C ARG A 435 -13.54 -19.80 -18.67
N VAL A 436 -12.68 -20.81 -18.77
CA VAL A 436 -12.40 -21.76 -17.70
C VAL A 436 -10.91 -21.80 -17.45
N SER A 437 -10.50 -21.66 -16.20
CA SER A 437 -9.10 -21.78 -15.77
C SER A 437 -9.01 -22.87 -14.72
N LEU A 438 -8.18 -23.87 -14.98
CA LEU A 438 -7.95 -25.04 -14.15
C LEU A 438 -6.47 -25.17 -13.80
N PRO A 439 -6.06 -24.86 -12.57
CA PRO A 439 -4.75 -25.25 -12.05
C PRO A 439 -4.78 -26.75 -11.73
N VAL A 440 -4.20 -27.57 -12.59
CA VAL A 440 -4.15 -29.03 -12.44
C VAL A 440 -3.20 -29.42 -11.31
N THR A 441 -2.07 -28.73 -11.24
CA THR A 441 -1.06 -28.83 -10.19
C THR A 441 -0.53 -27.44 -9.86
N GLU A 442 0.36 -27.32 -8.86
CA GLU A 442 1.08 -26.08 -8.56
C GLU A 442 1.85 -25.52 -9.77
N SER A 443 2.23 -26.42 -10.68
CA SER A 443 3.08 -26.12 -11.83
C SER A 443 2.34 -26.11 -13.17
N ILE A 444 1.13 -26.68 -13.26
CA ILE A 444 0.41 -26.84 -14.53
C ILE A 444 -0.92 -26.11 -14.46
N GLN A 445 -1.12 -25.19 -15.41
CA GLN A 445 -2.37 -24.43 -15.58
C GLN A 445 -2.92 -24.63 -16.98
N ILE A 446 -4.23 -24.90 -17.07
CA ILE A 446 -5.00 -25.02 -18.32
C ILE A 446 -6.00 -23.87 -18.36
N ASN A 447 -6.03 -23.14 -19.46
CA ASN A 447 -7.03 -22.10 -19.71
C ASN A 447 -7.76 -22.44 -21.02
N LEU A 448 -9.08 -22.42 -20.96
CA LEU A 448 -9.97 -22.67 -22.07
C LEU A 448 -10.88 -21.46 -22.24
N GLN A 449 -10.97 -20.95 -23.45
CA GLN A 449 -11.96 -19.91 -23.78
C GLN A 449 -12.71 -20.35 -25.03
N ASN A 450 -14.04 -20.32 -24.93
CA ASN A 450 -14.92 -20.75 -26.00
C ASN A 450 -15.93 -19.65 -26.32
N MET A 451 -16.34 -19.57 -27.58
CA MET A 451 -17.43 -18.74 -28.05
C MET A 451 -18.26 -19.56 -29.05
N ALA A 452 -19.57 -19.40 -28.96
CA ALA A 452 -20.51 -19.95 -29.93
C ALA A 452 -21.63 -18.92 -30.19
N ALA A 453 -22.04 -18.80 -31.44
CA ALA A 453 -23.07 -17.87 -31.85
C ALA A 453 -24.11 -18.51 -32.76
N SER A 454 -25.31 -17.91 -32.78
CA SER A 454 -26.43 -18.45 -33.55
C SER A 454 -26.26 -18.39 -35.08
N ASP A 455 -25.33 -17.55 -35.56
CA ASP A 455 -24.93 -17.47 -36.97
C ASP A 455 -23.91 -18.55 -37.39
N ARG A 456 -23.69 -19.57 -36.58
CA ARG A 456 -22.71 -20.63 -36.70
C ARG A 456 -21.26 -20.20 -36.48
N SER A 457 -21.00 -18.99 -35.98
CA SER A 457 -19.66 -18.60 -35.52
C SER A 457 -19.28 -19.40 -34.31
N TRP A 458 -18.01 -19.78 -34.24
CA TRP A 458 -17.45 -20.38 -33.01
C TRP A 458 -15.96 -20.09 -32.89
N SER A 459 -15.48 -20.08 -31.68
CA SER A 459 -14.07 -19.90 -31.33
C SER A 459 -13.67 -20.82 -30.19
N LEU A 460 -12.49 -21.40 -30.31
CA LEU A 460 -11.86 -22.23 -29.29
C LEU A 460 -10.42 -21.74 -29.10
N VAL A 461 -10.11 -21.23 -27.93
CA VAL A 461 -8.77 -20.80 -27.54
C VAL A 461 -8.32 -21.61 -26.33
N ASN A 462 -7.32 -22.43 -26.50
CA ASN A 462 -6.75 -23.30 -25.48
C ASN A 462 -5.33 -22.85 -25.16
N SER A 463 -5.00 -22.80 -23.88
CA SER A 463 -3.66 -22.52 -23.39
C SER A 463 -3.30 -23.47 -22.26
N VAL A 464 -2.14 -24.11 -22.40
CA VAL A 464 -1.54 -24.92 -21.34
C VAL A 464 -0.17 -24.34 -21.03
N SER A 465 0.07 -24.05 -19.77
CA SER A 465 1.38 -23.61 -19.29
C SER A 465 1.85 -24.50 -18.16
N ALA A 466 3.14 -24.78 -18.14
CA ALA A 466 3.77 -25.57 -17.10
C ALA A 466 5.06 -24.91 -16.62
N ALA A 467 5.17 -24.68 -15.32
CA ALA A 467 6.42 -24.31 -14.68
C ALA A 467 7.26 -25.60 -14.48
N LEU A 468 8.51 -25.57 -14.88
CA LEU A 468 9.38 -26.72 -14.76
C LEU A 468 9.99 -26.80 -13.36
N PRO A 469 10.13 -28.01 -12.76
CA PRO A 469 10.71 -28.18 -11.44
C PRO A 469 12.20 -27.80 -11.43
N GLY A 470 12.76 -27.54 -10.24
CA GLY A 470 14.20 -27.26 -10.07
C GLY A 470 14.69 -25.94 -10.65
N GLY A 471 13.80 -25.00 -10.94
CA GLY A 471 14.18 -23.67 -11.45
C GLY A 471 14.45 -23.61 -12.95
N PHE A 472 14.02 -24.63 -13.74
CA PHE A 472 14.20 -24.69 -15.20
C PHE A 472 13.34 -23.71 -16.00
N SER A 473 12.51 -22.88 -15.37
CA SER A 473 11.57 -21.92 -16.01
C SER A 473 10.26 -22.56 -16.48
N SER A 474 9.79 -22.31 -17.71
CA SER A 474 8.44 -22.72 -18.14
C SER A 474 8.36 -23.14 -19.59
N VAL A 475 7.33 -23.93 -19.89
CA VAL A 475 6.90 -24.26 -21.25
C VAL A 475 5.42 -23.95 -21.41
N TRP A 476 5.00 -23.61 -22.61
CA TRP A 476 3.60 -23.30 -22.91
C TRP A 476 3.19 -23.70 -24.31
N ILE A 477 1.92 -24.01 -24.50
CA ILE A 477 1.28 -24.34 -25.78
C ILE A 477 -0.03 -23.54 -25.82
N ASN A 478 -0.24 -22.82 -26.93
CA ASN A 478 -1.48 -22.09 -27.20
C ASN A 478 -2.03 -22.57 -28.54
N GLN A 479 -3.33 -22.74 -28.62
CA GLN A 479 -4.04 -23.03 -29.87
C GLN A 479 -5.30 -22.17 -29.93
N GLU A 480 -5.48 -21.49 -31.04
CA GLU A 480 -6.68 -20.76 -31.39
C GLU A 480 -7.27 -21.31 -32.67
N LYS A 481 -8.55 -21.56 -32.66
CA LYS A 481 -9.31 -21.88 -33.87
C LYS A 481 -10.63 -21.14 -33.81
N THR A 482 -10.81 -20.20 -34.72
CA THR A 482 -12.00 -19.32 -34.80
C THR A 482 -12.54 -19.39 -36.22
N GLN A 483 -13.82 -19.66 -36.35
CA GLN A 483 -14.55 -19.61 -37.60
C GLN A 483 -15.73 -18.66 -37.41
N ILE A 484 -15.81 -17.68 -38.27
CA ILE A 484 -16.79 -16.61 -38.18
C ILE A 484 -17.84 -16.77 -39.29
N GLY A 485 -19.08 -16.71 -38.91
CA GLY A 485 -20.23 -16.69 -39.82
C GLY A 485 -20.48 -15.28 -40.38
N ASP A 486 -21.71 -15.07 -40.82
CA ASP A 486 -22.05 -13.89 -41.62
C ASP A 486 -22.35 -12.63 -40.81
N ARG A 487 -22.52 -12.72 -39.47
CA ARG A 487 -23.00 -11.60 -38.64
C ARG A 487 -21.98 -11.04 -37.66
N LEU A 488 -20.98 -11.83 -37.29
CA LEU A 488 -19.94 -11.35 -36.39
C LEU A 488 -18.83 -10.64 -37.18
N LEU A 489 -18.19 -9.70 -36.50
CA LEU A 489 -17.26 -8.78 -37.09
C LEU A 489 -15.79 -9.21 -37.00
N GLN A 490 -15.52 -10.31 -36.33
CA GLN A 490 -14.18 -10.88 -36.18
C GLN A 490 -13.73 -11.57 -37.48
N ASN A 491 -12.46 -11.88 -37.58
CA ASN A 491 -11.88 -12.68 -38.65
C ASN A 491 -11.69 -14.13 -38.20
N ASP A 492 -11.79 -15.07 -39.13
CA ASP A 492 -11.32 -16.42 -38.89
C ASP A 492 -9.84 -16.44 -38.48
N ALA A 493 -9.52 -17.28 -37.53
CA ALA A 493 -8.15 -17.47 -37.08
C ALA A 493 -7.84 -18.97 -36.93
N TYR A 494 -6.64 -19.39 -37.29
CA TYR A 494 -6.15 -20.71 -36.99
C TYR A 494 -4.66 -20.60 -36.61
N ASN A 495 -4.40 -20.34 -35.34
CA ASN A 495 -3.06 -20.11 -34.79
C ASN A 495 -2.67 -21.26 -33.86
N ARG A 496 -1.43 -21.69 -33.97
CA ARG A 496 -0.78 -22.61 -33.03
C ARG A 496 0.54 -21.99 -32.59
N ALA A 497 0.77 -21.94 -31.32
CA ALA A 497 2.01 -21.44 -30.77
C ALA A 497 2.51 -22.37 -29.67
N VAL A 498 3.78 -22.67 -29.68
CA VAL A 498 4.46 -23.44 -28.66
C VAL A 498 5.78 -22.76 -28.32
N GLY A 499 6.13 -22.72 -27.07
CA GLY A 499 7.38 -22.12 -26.66
C GLY A 499 7.77 -22.51 -25.24
N GLY A 500 8.98 -22.10 -24.88
CA GLY A 500 9.50 -22.33 -23.56
C GLY A 500 10.76 -21.53 -23.29
N SER A 501 11.05 -21.40 -22.04
CA SER A 501 12.29 -20.86 -21.51
C SER A 501 12.93 -21.91 -20.61
N LEU A 502 14.20 -22.20 -20.82
CA LEU A 502 14.98 -23.17 -20.08
C LEU A 502 16.17 -22.47 -19.42
N ASN A 503 16.16 -22.37 -18.11
CA ASN A 503 17.31 -21.91 -17.35
C ASN A 503 18.30 -23.05 -17.16
N LEU A 504 19.23 -23.18 -18.10
CA LEU A 504 20.26 -24.22 -18.08
C LEU A 504 21.25 -24.05 -16.92
N GLY A 505 21.32 -22.84 -16.35
CA GLY A 505 22.05 -22.55 -15.11
C GLY A 505 21.56 -23.33 -13.88
N ALA A 506 20.34 -23.87 -13.93
CA ALA A 506 19.83 -24.79 -12.92
C ALA A 506 20.52 -26.17 -12.96
N LEU A 507 21.03 -26.59 -14.13
CA LEU A 507 21.83 -27.82 -14.29
C LEU A 507 23.30 -27.58 -13.91
N TRP A 508 23.86 -26.49 -14.42
CA TRP A 508 25.25 -26.13 -14.20
C TRP A 508 25.38 -24.59 -14.26
N SER A 509 25.80 -23.99 -13.14
CA SER A 509 25.83 -22.53 -12.96
C SER A 509 26.43 -21.70 -14.13
N PRO A 510 27.48 -22.17 -14.87
CA PRO A 510 27.99 -21.44 -16.03
C PRO A 510 27.09 -21.44 -17.25
N LEU A 511 26.07 -22.29 -17.30
CA LEU A 511 25.15 -22.31 -18.44
C LEU A 511 24.12 -21.19 -18.32
N GLY A 512 23.74 -20.64 -19.48
CA GLY A 512 22.78 -19.52 -19.55
C GLY A 512 21.34 -19.98 -19.65
N THR A 513 20.53 -19.14 -20.26
CA THR A 513 19.10 -19.38 -20.51
C THR A 513 18.87 -19.55 -22.00
N LEU A 514 18.15 -20.61 -22.40
CA LEU A 514 17.65 -20.85 -23.74
C LEU A 514 16.15 -20.57 -23.76
N SER A 515 15.70 -19.72 -24.66
CA SER A 515 14.28 -19.54 -24.97
C SER A 515 14.02 -19.90 -26.46
N ALA A 516 12.89 -20.55 -26.69
CA ALA A 516 12.48 -20.87 -28.08
C ALA A 516 10.97 -20.76 -28.20
N SER A 517 10.50 -20.27 -29.32
CA SER A 517 9.07 -20.28 -29.65
C SER A 517 8.86 -20.55 -31.13
N TYR A 518 7.74 -21.19 -31.41
CA TYR A 518 7.23 -21.45 -32.74
C TYR A 518 5.78 -20.99 -32.81
N ASN A 519 5.44 -20.23 -33.84
CA ASN A 519 4.08 -19.79 -34.12
C ASN A 519 3.73 -20.15 -35.57
N ASP A 520 2.56 -20.72 -35.76
CA ASP A 520 2.04 -21.22 -37.04
C ASP A 520 0.63 -20.62 -37.23
N ASP A 521 0.52 -19.61 -38.09
CA ASP A 521 -0.75 -19.07 -38.57
C ASP A 521 -1.13 -19.76 -39.86
N LYS A 522 -1.92 -20.81 -39.75
CA LYS A 522 -2.35 -21.63 -40.86
C LYS A 522 -3.31 -20.92 -41.81
N LYS A 523 -4.01 -19.89 -41.37
CA LYS A 523 -4.90 -19.13 -42.23
C LYS A 523 -4.15 -18.24 -43.21
N ASN A 524 -3.08 -17.61 -42.76
CA ASN A 524 -2.26 -16.71 -43.56
C ASN A 524 -1.03 -17.40 -44.13
N ASP A 525 -0.91 -18.74 -44.00
CA ASP A 525 0.24 -19.56 -44.36
C ASP A 525 1.57 -18.91 -43.88
N SER A 526 1.56 -18.44 -42.64
CA SER A 526 2.72 -17.78 -42.05
C SER A 526 3.27 -18.54 -40.86
N HIS A 527 4.59 -18.75 -40.87
CA HIS A 527 5.29 -19.42 -39.79
C HIS A 527 6.39 -18.54 -39.23
N TYR A 528 6.45 -18.44 -37.94
CA TYR A 528 7.51 -17.73 -37.24
C TYR A 528 8.13 -18.63 -36.17
N TYR A 529 9.45 -18.74 -36.16
CA TYR A 529 10.16 -19.31 -35.04
C TYR A 529 11.33 -18.43 -34.62
N ASN A 530 11.60 -18.43 -33.35
CA ASN A 530 12.80 -17.85 -32.73
C ASN A 530 13.41 -18.84 -31.73
N ALA A 531 14.71 -18.80 -31.63
CA ALA A 531 15.46 -19.45 -30.56
C ALA A 531 16.59 -18.52 -30.14
N ASP A 532 16.67 -18.24 -28.87
CA ASP A 532 17.59 -17.28 -28.28
C ASP A 532 18.31 -17.91 -27.10
N TYR A 533 19.60 -17.76 -27.04
CA TYR A 533 20.47 -18.17 -25.96
C TYR A 533 21.14 -16.95 -25.34
N TYR A 534 21.10 -16.86 -24.05
CA TYR A 534 21.77 -15.81 -23.27
C TYR A 534 22.61 -16.42 -22.16
N GLN A 535 23.86 -15.97 -22.03
CA GLN A 535 24.78 -16.39 -20.99
C GLN A 535 25.61 -15.21 -20.48
N ASN A 536 25.74 -15.05 -19.16
CA ASN A 536 26.80 -14.26 -18.55
C ASN A 536 28.08 -15.09 -18.46
N ILE A 537 29.09 -14.73 -19.27
CA ILE A 537 30.38 -15.40 -19.26
C ILE A 537 31.23 -14.96 -18.08
N PHE A 538 31.18 -13.67 -17.78
CA PHE A 538 32.01 -13.08 -16.74
C PHE A 538 31.27 -11.95 -16.03
N THR A 539 31.35 -11.94 -14.69
CA THR A 539 30.89 -10.84 -13.85
C THR A 539 31.94 -10.57 -12.79
N GLY A 540 32.51 -9.37 -12.80
CA GLY A 540 33.57 -9.01 -11.87
C GLY A 540 33.67 -7.50 -11.66
N ARG A 541 34.62 -7.09 -10.81
CA ARG A 541 34.82 -5.68 -10.47
C ARG A 541 35.20 -4.79 -11.67
N PHE A 542 35.68 -5.39 -12.75
CA PHE A 542 36.12 -4.69 -13.98
C PHE A 542 35.03 -4.66 -15.07
N GLY A 543 33.91 -5.35 -14.88
CA GLY A 543 32.82 -5.38 -15.84
C GLY A 543 32.05 -6.68 -15.87
N THR A 544 31.03 -6.68 -16.71
CA THR A 544 30.26 -7.89 -17.06
C THR A 544 30.39 -8.16 -18.55
N LEU A 545 30.58 -9.43 -18.91
CA LEU A 545 30.57 -9.88 -20.30
C LEU A 545 29.45 -10.89 -20.49
N GLY A 546 28.47 -10.55 -21.31
CA GLY A 546 27.39 -11.43 -21.75
C GLY A 546 27.50 -11.82 -23.22
N VAL A 547 27.01 -12.99 -23.53
CA VAL A 547 26.81 -13.46 -24.94
C VAL A 547 25.33 -13.71 -25.15
N ARG A 548 24.83 -13.18 -26.24
CA ARG A 548 23.52 -13.55 -26.81
C ARG A 548 23.71 -14.10 -28.21
N ALA A 549 23.04 -15.20 -28.52
CA ALA A 549 23.02 -15.76 -29.83
C ALA A 549 21.60 -16.23 -30.13
N GLY A 550 21.13 -15.98 -31.35
CA GLY A 550 19.79 -16.38 -31.70
C GLY A 550 19.57 -16.54 -33.20
N VAL A 551 18.46 -17.18 -33.52
CA VAL A 551 17.95 -17.34 -34.86
C VAL A 551 16.48 -17.03 -34.90
N GLN A 552 16.06 -16.21 -35.84
CA GLN A 552 14.67 -15.90 -36.10
C GLN A 552 14.39 -16.21 -37.58
N ARG A 553 13.29 -16.86 -37.85
CA ARG A 553 12.84 -17.08 -39.23
C ARG A 553 11.37 -16.78 -39.36
N TYR A 554 11.05 -15.93 -40.29
CA TYR A 554 9.70 -15.61 -40.69
C TYR A 554 9.48 -16.07 -42.14
N ASN A 555 8.38 -16.78 -42.34
CA ASN A 555 7.91 -17.18 -43.65
C ASN A 555 6.43 -16.80 -43.76
N ASN A 556 6.03 -16.04 -44.77
CA ASN A 556 4.67 -15.57 -45.00
C ASN A 556 4.00 -16.17 -46.25
N GLY A 557 4.37 -17.42 -46.64
CA GLY A 557 3.76 -18.11 -47.78
C GLY A 557 4.17 -17.55 -49.16
N SER A 558 4.71 -16.34 -49.23
CA SER A 558 5.36 -15.81 -50.42
C SER A 558 6.85 -16.17 -50.39
N SER A 559 7.49 -16.31 -51.54
CA SER A 559 8.83 -16.86 -51.73
C SER A 559 10.00 -16.21 -50.94
N ASN A 560 9.73 -15.31 -50.03
CA ASN A 560 10.73 -14.57 -49.26
C ASN A 560 10.74 -15.00 -47.79
N ALA A 561 11.33 -16.17 -47.48
CA ALA A 561 11.67 -16.51 -46.11
C ALA A 561 12.83 -15.63 -45.61
N ASN A 562 12.58 -14.78 -44.66
CA ASN A 562 13.63 -13.97 -44.01
C ASN A 562 14.18 -14.70 -42.77
N THR A 563 15.47 -15.06 -42.81
CA THR A 563 16.15 -15.73 -41.70
C THR A 563 17.20 -14.78 -41.12
N GLY A 564 16.95 -14.30 -39.91
CA GLY A 564 17.89 -13.52 -39.13
C GLY A 564 18.69 -14.42 -38.19
N LYS A 565 19.98 -14.35 -38.20
CA LYS A 565 20.90 -14.97 -37.25
C LYS A 565 21.70 -13.86 -36.59
N TYR A 566 21.87 -13.92 -35.29
CA TYR A 566 22.69 -12.93 -34.62
C TYR A 566 23.54 -13.56 -33.52
N ILE A 567 24.69 -12.95 -33.29
CA ILE A 567 25.54 -13.16 -32.13
C ILE A 567 25.89 -11.78 -31.62
N ALA A 568 25.61 -11.51 -30.32
CA ALA A 568 25.93 -10.27 -29.67
C ALA A 568 26.84 -10.53 -28.46
N LEU A 569 27.89 -9.73 -28.34
CA LEU A 569 28.73 -9.64 -27.19
C LEU A 569 28.47 -8.34 -26.50
N ASP A 570 27.95 -8.41 -25.26
CA ASP A 570 27.63 -7.25 -24.48
C ASP A 570 28.68 -7.09 -23.36
N PHE A 571 29.46 -6.03 -23.45
CA PHE A 571 30.44 -5.69 -22.42
C PHE A 571 30.02 -4.43 -21.69
N SER A 572 29.92 -4.47 -20.35
CA SER A 572 29.58 -3.33 -19.50
C SER A 572 30.73 -3.02 -18.57
N LEU A 573 31.22 -1.77 -18.63
CA LEU A 573 32.28 -1.26 -17.78
C LEU A 573 31.68 -0.64 -16.51
N PRO A 574 32.12 -1.00 -15.30
CA PRO A 574 31.61 -0.41 -14.06
C PRO A 574 32.22 0.96 -13.76
N MET A 575 32.27 1.87 -14.73
CA MET A 575 32.65 3.27 -14.51
C MET A 575 31.46 4.03 -13.91
N GLY A 576 31.15 3.77 -12.64
CA GLY A 576 29.94 4.28 -12.00
C GLY A 576 28.64 3.71 -12.58
N ASN A 577 28.66 2.56 -13.19
CA ASN A 577 27.53 1.89 -13.89
C ASN A 577 26.84 2.77 -14.95
N TRP A 578 27.57 3.73 -15.52
CA TRP A 578 27.00 4.68 -16.47
C TRP A 578 27.36 4.44 -17.94
N LEU A 579 28.37 3.58 -18.21
CA LEU A 579 28.85 3.29 -19.57
C LEU A 579 28.76 1.79 -19.85
N SER A 580 28.25 1.43 -21.04
CA SER A 580 28.25 0.08 -21.59
C SER A 580 28.68 0.10 -23.04
N ALA A 581 29.43 -0.91 -23.45
CA ALA A 581 29.85 -1.12 -24.82
C ALA A 581 29.49 -2.54 -25.24
N GLY A 582 29.13 -2.74 -26.52
CA GLY A 582 28.77 -4.03 -27.05
C GLY A 582 29.16 -4.15 -28.52
N VAL A 583 29.28 -5.41 -29.00
CA VAL A 583 29.41 -5.74 -30.41
C VAL A 583 28.38 -6.79 -30.74
N SER A 584 27.59 -6.57 -31.77
CA SER A 584 26.61 -7.53 -32.28
C SER A 584 26.85 -7.86 -33.74
N ASN A 585 26.63 -9.11 -34.12
CA ASN A 585 26.60 -9.54 -35.52
C ASN A 585 25.23 -10.14 -35.84
N GLN A 586 24.56 -9.58 -36.85
CA GLN A 586 23.28 -10.09 -37.33
C GLN A 586 23.31 -10.16 -38.88
N ASN A 587 23.02 -11.32 -39.41
CA ASN A 587 22.99 -11.54 -40.87
C ASN A 587 24.27 -11.11 -41.63
N GLY A 588 25.46 -11.25 -41.00
CA GLY A 588 26.73 -10.84 -41.59
C GLY A 588 27.09 -9.35 -41.39
N TYR A 589 26.19 -8.58 -40.78
CA TYR A 589 26.45 -7.18 -40.38
C TYR A 589 26.99 -7.14 -38.98
N THR A 590 28.16 -6.62 -38.77
CA THR A 590 28.72 -6.41 -37.43
C THR A 590 28.57 -4.94 -37.01
N THR A 591 27.96 -4.70 -35.87
CA THR A 591 27.73 -3.36 -35.29
C THR A 591 28.38 -3.26 -33.93
N ALA A 592 29.20 -2.23 -33.72
CA ALA A 592 29.62 -1.84 -32.37
C ALA A 592 28.67 -0.78 -31.81
N ASN A 593 28.30 -0.90 -30.54
CA ASN A 593 27.43 0.02 -29.83
C ASN A 593 28.09 0.52 -28.53
N LEU A 594 27.85 1.76 -28.21
CA LEU A 594 28.25 2.40 -26.98
C LEU A 594 27.01 3.07 -26.39
N THR A 595 26.73 2.80 -25.13
CA THR A 595 25.58 3.39 -24.42
C THR A 595 26.10 4.01 -23.12
N ALA A 596 25.73 5.26 -22.89
CA ALA A 596 25.99 5.96 -21.67
C ALA A 596 24.66 6.33 -20.98
N ARG A 597 24.55 6.12 -19.68
CA ARG A 597 23.40 6.48 -18.88
C ARG A 597 23.85 7.05 -17.55
N LYS A 598 23.32 8.21 -17.16
CA LYS A 598 23.57 8.84 -15.89
C LYS A 598 22.25 9.13 -15.19
N ASP A 599 22.07 8.55 -14.02
CA ASP A 599 20.95 8.88 -13.14
C ASP A 599 21.34 10.07 -12.24
N ILE A 600 20.45 11.08 -12.19
CA ILE A 600 20.66 12.34 -11.47
C ILE A 600 19.72 12.32 -10.26
N LYS A 601 20.29 12.45 -9.06
CA LYS A 601 19.51 12.34 -7.81
C LYS A 601 18.64 13.55 -7.54
N ASP A 602 19.14 14.75 -7.89
CA ASP A 602 18.50 16.04 -7.58
C ASP A 602 18.20 16.82 -8.85
N GLY A 603 17.08 17.55 -8.83
CA GLY A 603 16.64 18.38 -9.94
C GLY A 603 15.52 17.75 -10.79
N PRO A 604 15.03 18.47 -11.81
CA PRO A 604 13.91 18.04 -12.65
C PRO A 604 14.28 16.93 -13.64
N ILE A 605 15.55 16.81 -14.03
CA ILE A 605 16.05 15.75 -14.92
C ILE A 605 16.49 14.58 -14.05
N ARG A 606 15.91 13.41 -14.27
CA ARG A 606 16.20 12.18 -13.49
C ARG A 606 17.23 11.28 -14.16
N THR A 607 17.24 11.23 -15.49
CA THR A 607 18.16 10.36 -16.23
C THR A 607 18.54 11.05 -17.53
N LEU A 608 19.80 11.03 -17.86
CA LEU A 608 20.33 11.34 -19.18
C LEU A 608 20.95 10.09 -19.77
N GLY A 609 20.64 9.80 -21.03
CA GLY A 609 21.25 8.72 -21.76
C GLY A 609 21.63 9.09 -23.17
N ALA A 610 22.66 8.45 -23.69
CA ALA A 610 23.08 8.56 -25.08
C ALA A 610 23.51 7.19 -25.58
N ASN A 611 23.24 6.91 -26.84
CA ASN A 611 23.71 5.73 -27.54
C ASN A 611 24.36 6.12 -28.87
N LEU A 612 25.43 5.43 -29.22
CA LEU A 612 26.11 5.54 -30.48
C LEU A 612 26.35 4.12 -31.01
N SER A 613 26.01 3.88 -32.25
CA SER A 613 26.32 2.61 -32.92
C SER A 613 26.97 2.83 -34.28
N ARG A 614 27.84 1.93 -34.66
CA ARG A 614 28.55 1.95 -35.93
C ARG A 614 28.62 0.57 -36.54
N ALA A 615 28.27 0.46 -37.82
CA ALA A 615 28.54 -0.76 -38.59
C ALA A 615 30.05 -0.88 -38.85
N ILE A 616 30.63 -2.03 -38.45
CA ILE A 616 32.07 -2.35 -38.61
C ILE A 616 32.31 -3.18 -39.84
N SER A 617 31.42 -4.13 -40.17
CA SER A 617 31.49 -4.97 -41.33
C SER A 617 30.11 -5.32 -41.87
N GLY A 618 30.02 -5.72 -43.15
CA GLY A 618 28.79 -6.01 -43.93
C GLY A 618 28.75 -5.24 -45.26
N ASP A 619 27.66 -5.37 -46.03
CA ASP A 619 27.49 -4.60 -47.27
C ASP A 619 27.29 -3.12 -46.94
N THR A 620 28.33 -2.34 -47.15
CA THR A 620 28.46 -0.94 -46.73
C THR A 620 28.26 0.03 -47.89
N ARG A 621 27.27 -0.19 -48.73
CA ARG A 621 26.99 0.66 -49.89
C ARG A 621 26.46 2.06 -49.57
N GLY A 622 26.61 2.56 -48.35
CA GLY A 622 26.25 3.93 -47.96
C GLY A 622 27.34 4.65 -47.21
N ASP A 623 27.48 5.97 -47.42
CA ASP A 623 28.52 6.81 -46.83
C ASP A 623 28.35 7.08 -45.31
N ASN A 624 27.21 6.79 -44.71
CA ASN A 624 26.92 7.07 -43.31
C ASN A 624 26.70 5.78 -42.48
N ARG A 625 27.67 5.47 -41.66
CA ARG A 625 27.74 4.21 -40.85
C ARG A 625 27.44 4.39 -39.37
N PHE A 626 27.04 5.60 -38.97
CA PHE A 626 26.75 5.92 -37.58
C PHE A 626 25.26 6.09 -37.35
N ASN A 627 24.75 5.40 -36.35
CA ASN A 627 23.47 5.69 -35.77
C ASN A 627 23.69 6.20 -34.34
N GLY A 628 22.97 7.22 -33.93
CA GLY A 628 23.13 7.76 -32.62
C GLY A 628 21.82 8.33 -32.06
N GLY A 629 21.76 8.45 -30.78
CA GLY A 629 20.59 9.05 -30.13
C GLY A 629 20.89 9.45 -28.70
N GLY A 630 19.99 10.23 -28.16
CA GLY A 630 20.01 10.62 -26.75
C GLY A 630 18.60 10.72 -26.20
N TYR A 631 18.49 10.54 -24.91
CA TYR A 631 17.23 10.74 -24.21
C TYR A 631 17.45 11.44 -22.87
N ALA A 632 16.44 12.18 -22.47
CA ALA A 632 16.35 12.78 -21.16
C ALA A 632 15.02 12.40 -20.52
N ARG A 633 15.05 11.81 -19.33
CA ARG A 633 13.86 11.59 -18.52
C ARG A 633 13.76 12.71 -17.49
N PHE A 634 12.63 13.37 -17.46
CA PHE A 634 12.33 14.41 -16.49
C PHE A 634 11.17 14.01 -15.57
N ASP A 635 11.21 14.53 -14.35
CA ASP A 635 10.19 14.36 -13.32
C ASP A 635 10.11 15.65 -12.51
N THR A 636 9.12 16.47 -12.84
CA THR A 636 8.86 17.76 -12.20
C THR A 636 7.62 17.68 -11.31
N LYS A 637 7.35 18.75 -10.56
CA LYS A 637 6.11 18.87 -9.79
C LYS A 637 4.87 18.84 -10.71
N TYR A 638 4.99 19.26 -11.96
CA TYR A 638 3.85 19.44 -12.86
C TYR A 638 3.69 18.32 -13.88
N SER A 639 4.79 17.75 -14.34
CA SER A 639 4.79 16.75 -15.40
C SER A 639 6.01 15.84 -15.31
N ALA A 640 5.84 14.58 -15.67
CA ALA A 640 6.92 13.61 -15.88
C ALA A 640 6.89 13.10 -17.31
N GLY A 641 8.06 12.82 -17.87
CA GLY A 641 8.11 12.37 -19.25
C GLY A 641 9.53 12.08 -19.77
N THR A 642 9.60 11.90 -21.08
CA THR A 642 10.84 11.55 -21.77
C THR A 642 10.97 12.32 -23.07
N LEU A 643 12.13 12.92 -23.30
CA LEU A 643 12.55 13.47 -24.57
C LEU A 643 13.53 12.48 -25.22
N ASN A 644 13.29 12.08 -26.44
CA ASN A 644 14.20 11.24 -27.23
C ASN A 644 14.52 11.93 -28.55
N VAL A 645 15.77 11.78 -28.98
CA VAL A 645 16.22 12.15 -30.31
C VAL A 645 17.12 11.02 -30.84
N SER A 646 16.85 10.52 -32.02
CA SER A 646 17.69 9.49 -32.66
C SER A 646 17.90 9.82 -34.13
N SER A 647 19.07 9.50 -34.61
CA SER A 647 19.46 9.65 -36.02
C SER A 647 20.02 8.35 -36.56
N SER A 648 19.54 7.94 -37.72
CA SER A 648 20.07 6.76 -38.42
C SER A 648 21.05 7.12 -39.56
N ALA A 649 21.85 6.19 -39.94
CA ALA A 649 22.83 6.30 -41.04
C ALA A 649 22.19 6.72 -42.38
N ASP A 650 20.93 6.36 -42.60
CA ASP A 650 20.17 6.67 -43.82
C ASP A 650 19.57 8.09 -43.80
N GLY A 651 19.90 8.91 -42.77
CA GLY A 651 19.45 10.30 -42.68
C GLY A 651 18.05 10.48 -42.12
N TYR A 652 17.50 9.45 -41.44
CA TYR A 652 16.28 9.57 -40.67
C TYR A 652 16.61 10.22 -39.32
N VAL A 653 15.85 11.23 -38.93
CA VAL A 653 15.90 11.82 -37.60
C VAL A 653 14.52 11.69 -36.98
N ASN A 654 14.47 10.99 -35.85
CA ASN A 654 13.25 10.81 -35.08
C ASN A 654 13.40 11.55 -33.76
N SER A 655 12.47 12.42 -33.45
CA SER A 655 12.37 13.06 -32.14
C SER A 655 11.03 12.78 -31.52
N SER A 656 11.00 12.56 -30.23
CA SER A 656 9.75 12.37 -29.49
C SER A 656 9.80 13.02 -28.13
N LEU A 657 8.70 13.66 -27.76
CA LEU A 657 8.43 14.17 -26.43
C LEU A 657 7.17 13.50 -25.90
N THR A 658 7.30 12.84 -24.76
CA THR A 658 6.15 12.35 -24.01
C THR A 658 6.08 13.08 -22.66
N ALA A 659 4.90 13.45 -22.24
CA ALA A 659 4.66 14.13 -20.97
C ALA A 659 3.33 13.66 -20.37
N SER A 660 3.31 13.40 -19.09
CA SER A 660 2.12 13.01 -18.36
C SER A 660 2.04 13.69 -17.01
N GLY A 661 0.84 13.78 -16.47
CA GLY A 661 0.59 14.34 -15.16
C GLY A 661 -0.89 14.27 -14.83
N SER A 662 -1.23 14.78 -13.65
CA SER A 662 -2.59 14.82 -13.16
C SER A 662 -2.89 16.14 -12.43
N VAL A 663 -4.16 16.52 -12.46
CA VAL A 663 -4.71 17.69 -11.76
C VAL A 663 -5.80 17.20 -10.82
N GLY A 664 -5.69 17.54 -9.54
CA GLY A 664 -6.74 17.34 -8.57
C GLY A 664 -7.42 18.64 -8.19
N TRP A 665 -8.74 18.59 -7.98
CA TRP A 665 -9.51 19.78 -7.64
C TRP A 665 -10.66 19.44 -6.68
N GLN A 666 -10.83 20.27 -5.62
CA GLN A 666 -12.00 20.29 -4.75
C GLN A 666 -12.30 21.75 -4.35
N GLY A 667 -13.45 22.28 -4.75
CA GLY A 667 -13.85 23.65 -4.44
C GLY A 667 -12.86 24.68 -5.01
N ARG A 668 -12.14 25.41 -4.16
CA ARG A 668 -11.11 26.40 -4.53
C ARG A 668 -9.69 25.82 -4.52
N ASP A 669 -9.53 24.60 -4.08
CA ASP A 669 -8.22 23.97 -4.00
C ASP A 669 -7.95 23.18 -5.27
N ILE A 670 -6.96 23.64 -6.04
CA ILE A 670 -6.45 23.02 -7.26
C ILE A 670 -4.96 22.77 -7.06
N ALA A 671 -4.50 21.58 -7.40
CA ALA A 671 -3.07 21.25 -7.39
C ALA A 671 -2.75 20.25 -8.50
N ILE A 672 -1.48 20.29 -8.97
CA ILE A 672 -0.98 19.50 -10.09
C ILE A 672 0.09 18.54 -9.58
N SER A 673 0.18 17.36 -10.19
CA SER A 673 1.22 16.37 -9.97
C SER A 673 1.84 15.93 -11.29
N GLY A 674 3.13 15.72 -11.32
CA GLY A 674 3.81 15.08 -12.45
C GLY A 674 3.52 13.57 -12.56
N ARG A 675 2.73 13.03 -11.66
CA ARG A 675 2.32 11.61 -11.63
C ARG A 675 0.85 11.50 -11.97
N ASN A 676 0.48 10.42 -12.65
CA ASN A 676 -0.90 10.06 -12.99
C ASN A 676 -1.22 8.63 -12.51
N GLU A 677 -0.94 8.33 -11.25
CA GLU A 677 -1.02 6.99 -10.68
C GLU A 677 -2.46 6.56 -10.30
N GLY A 678 -3.48 7.39 -10.53
CA GLY A 678 -4.87 7.01 -10.24
C GLY A 678 -5.88 8.16 -10.28
N ASN A 679 -7.16 7.76 -10.38
CA ASN A 679 -8.31 8.68 -10.52
C ASN A 679 -8.89 9.15 -9.18
N ALA A 680 -8.09 9.17 -8.11
CA ALA A 680 -8.41 9.77 -6.81
C ALA A 680 -7.16 10.47 -6.26
N GLY A 681 -7.27 11.20 -5.16
CA GLY A 681 -6.07 11.78 -4.58
C GLY A 681 -6.28 12.65 -3.37
N ILE A 682 -5.17 13.25 -2.92
CA ILE A 682 -5.12 14.14 -1.77
C ILE A 682 -4.42 15.43 -2.17
N ILE A 683 -5.03 16.57 -1.85
CA ILE A 683 -4.38 17.88 -1.88
C ILE A 683 -3.93 18.21 -0.46
N PHE A 684 -2.63 18.35 -0.27
CA PHE A 684 -2.05 18.90 0.94
C PHE A 684 -1.88 20.41 0.78
N ASN A 685 -2.67 21.17 1.53
CA ASN A 685 -2.57 22.63 1.58
C ASN A 685 -1.88 23.02 2.88
N THR A 686 -0.55 23.10 2.86
CA THR A 686 0.27 23.30 4.06
C THR A 686 0.42 24.75 4.47
N GLY A 687 0.16 25.71 3.55
CA GLY A 687 0.43 27.12 3.81
C GLY A 687 1.91 27.48 3.93
N ILE A 688 2.83 26.56 3.62
CA ILE A 688 4.28 26.75 3.72
C ILE A 688 4.85 26.93 2.31
N GLU A 689 5.55 28.03 2.06
CA GLU A 689 6.13 28.34 0.74
C GLU A 689 7.46 27.62 0.48
N ASN A 690 8.16 27.19 1.52
CA ASN A 690 9.49 26.59 1.44
C ASN A 690 9.45 25.10 1.08
N ASP A 691 10.40 24.66 0.25
CA ASP A 691 10.43 23.31 -0.28
C ASP A 691 10.96 22.25 0.70
N GLY A 692 10.23 21.13 0.81
CA GLY A 692 10.73 19.89 1.42
C GLY A 692 10.77 19.84 2.94
N LEU A 693 10.11 20.73 3.64
CA LEU A 693 10.12 20.84 5.11
C LEU A 693 9.18 19.85 5.77
N LEU A 694 8.11 19.47 5.09
CA LEU A 694 7.14 18.49 5.56
C LEU A 694 7.17 17.23 4.72
N THR A 695 6.79 16.13 5.33
CA THR A 695 6.63 14.83 4.70
C THR A 695 5.27 14.26 5.07
N ALA A 696 4.53 13.77 4.09
CA ALA A 696 3.34 12.98 4.32
C ALA A 696 3.70 11.49 4.24
N ARG A 697 3.28 10.71 5.22
CA ARG A 697 3.30 9.24 5.18
C ARG A 697 1.89 8.78 4.82
N VAL A 698 1.76 8.12 3.67
CA VAL A 698 0.50 7.56 3.17
C VAL A 698 0.69 6.06 2.99
N ASP A 699 0.00 5.25 3.79
CA ASP A 699 0.15 3.78 3.84
C ASP A 699 1.63 3.32 3.90
N GLY A 700 2.41 3.97 4.76
CA GLY A 700 3.84 3.68 4.90
C GLY A 700 4.76 4.32 3.84
N ARG A 701 4.24 4.82 2.72
CA ARG A 701 5.00 5.53 1.68
C ARG A 701 5.28 6.97 2.11
N MET A 702 6.53 7.38 2.08
CA MET A 702 6.95 8.73 2.41
C MET A 702 6.92 9.63 1.17
N VAL A 703 6.20 10.74 1.23
CA VAL A 703 6.07 11.75 0.17
C VAL A 703 6.54 13.09 0.71
N LYS A 704 7.59 13.66 0.12
CA LYS A 704 8.04 15.01 0.44
C LYS A 704 7.05 16.01 -0.13
N LEU A 705 6.62 16.94 0.69
CA LEU A 705 5.77 18.06 0.30
C LEU A 705 6.65 19.26 -0.04
N SER A 706 6.37 19.92 -1.16
CA SER A 706 7.10 21.10 -1.61
C SER A 706 6.14 22.23 -1.96
N GLY A 707 6.41 23.41 -1.39
CA GLY A 707 5.57 24.59 -1.52
C GLY A 707 4.21 24.45 -0.82
N ASN A 708 3.34 25.40 -1.10
CA ASN A 708 2.07 25.57 -0.39
C ASN A 708 1.06 24.45 -0.67
N LYS A 709 0.90 24.03 -1.92
CA LYS A 709 -0.07 23.01 -2.34
C LYS A 709 0.62 21.85 -3.07
N ASN A 710 0.27 20.64 -2.68
CA ASN A 710 0.78 19.40 -3.28
C ASN A 710 -0.37 18.46 -3.58
N TYR A 711 -0.43 17.95 -4.80
CA TYR A 711 -1.38 16.90 -5.19
C TYR A 711 -0.67 15.55 -5.21
N LEU A 712 -1.22 14.60 -4.49
CA LEU A 712 -0.81 13.20 -4.52
C LEU A 712 -1.91 12.37 -5.15
N PRO A 713 -1.76 11.93 -6.41
CA PRO A 713 -2.69 11.00 -7.03
C PRO A 713 -2.60 9.62 -6.36
N LEU A 714 -3.75 8.99 -6.17
CA LEU A 714 -3.92 7.71 -5.51
C LEU A 714 -4.90 6.82 -6.28
N SER A 715 -4.80 5.53 -6.09
CA SER A 715 -5.76 4.59 -6.66
C SER A 715 -7.14 4.79 -6.03
N PRO A 716 -8.22 4.75 -6.80
CA PRO A 716 -9.56 4.77 -6.24
C PRO A 716 -9.89 3.45 -5.54
N TYR A 717 -11.00 3.43 -4.79
CA TYR A 717 -11.45 2.28 -4.00
C TYR A 717 -10.43 1.83 -2.95
N GLY A 718 -9.76 2.79 -2.31
CA GLY A 718 -8.77 2.58 -1.26
C GLY A 718 -9.12 3.27 0.05
N GLN A 719 -8.67 2.67 1.15
CA GLN A 719 -8.60 3.31 2.46
C GLN A 719 -7.15 3.70 2.72
N TYR A 720 -6.91 4.93 3.13
CA TYR A 720 -5.58 5.50 3.27
C TYR A 720 -5.36 6.05 4.67
N ASP A 721 -4.30 5.58 5.33
CA ASP A 721 -3.80 6.17 6.56
C ASP A 721 -2.77 7.25 6.24
N VAL A 722 -3.11 8.50 6.56
CA VAL A 722 -2.29 9.67 6.26
C VAL A 722 -1.74 10.26 7.54
N GLU A 723 -0.43 10.46 7.62
CA GLU A 723 0.24 11.14 8.73
C GLU A 723 1.21 12.19 8.20
N LEU A 724 1.06 13.42 8.69
CA LEU A 724 1.98 14.52 8.41
C LEU A 724 3.10 14.57 9.46
N MET A 725 4.32 14.74 9.00
CA MET A 725 5.53 14.74 9.83
C MET A 725 6.51 15.81 9.37
N ASN A 726 7.31 16.30 10.32
CA ASN A 726 8.49 17.10 9.99
C ASN A 726 9.51 16.27 9.21
N ASN A 727 10.15 16.89 8.24
CA ASN A 727 11.29 16.26 7.57
C ASN A 727 12.49 16.25 8.53
N LYS A 728 13.04 15.08 8.82
CA LYS A 728 14.18 14.89 9.72
C LYS A 728 15.45 15.66 9.32
N ASN A 729 15.56 16.01 8.05
CA ASN A 729 16.69 16.73 7.48
C ASN A 729 16.44 18.25 7.39
N SER A 730 15.28 18.72 7.85
CA SER A 730 14.97 20.14 7.91
C SER A 730 15.62 20.80 9.13
N ALA A 731 16.25 21.94 8.93
CA ALA A 731 16.74 22.78 10.04
C ALA A 731 15.57 23.47 10.77
N GLU A 732 14.37 23.49 10.17
CA GLU A 732 13.18 24.11 10.73
C GLU A 732 12.28 23.08 11.42
N SER A 733 11.68 23.47 12.54
CA SER A 733 10.72 22.66 13.28
C SER A 733 9.32 23.22 13.07
N PHE A 734 8.36 22.33 12.84
CA PHE A 734 6.95 22.68 12.70
C PHE A 734 6.14 21.95 13.75
N ASP A 735 5.22 22.64 14.39
CA ASP A 735 4.18 22.03 15.20
C ASP A 735 2.91 21.89 14.36
N ILE A 736 2.49 20.64 14.14
CA ILE A 736 1.28 20.31 13.37
C ILE A 736 0.13 20.15 14.38
N VAL A 737 -0.66 21.21 14.56
CA VAL A 737 -1.68 21.30 15.59
C VAL A 737 -2.92 20.46 15.24
N THR A 738 -3.36 20.54 13.97
CA THR A 738 -4.58 19.85 13.52
C THR A 738 -4.31 18.93 12.33
N LYS A 739 -5.15 17.93 12.14
CA LYS A 739 -5.11 16.99 10.98
C LYS A 739 -3.75 16.31 10.77
N ARG A 740 -3.00 16.11 11.85
CA ARG A 740 -1.72 15.38 11.77
C ARG A 740 -1.91 13.96 11.29
N LYS A 741 -2.99 13.29 11.72
CA LYS A 741 -3.40 11.96 11.27
C LYS A 741 -4.81 12.01 10.71
N SER A 742 -5.02 11.35 9.57
CA SER A 742 -6.31 11.25 8.91
C SER A 742 -6.48 9.87 8.29
N LYS A 743 -7.68 9.31 8.39
CA LYS A 743 -8.07 8.10 7.63
C LYS A 743 -9.02 8.53 6.53
N LEU A 744 -8.73 8.14 5.31
CA LEU A 744 -9.49 8.55 4.13
C LEU A 744 -9.94 7.33 3.35
N THR A 745 -11.20 7.32 2.95
CA THR A 745 -11.76 6.39 1.98
C THR A 745 -12.04 7.15 0.68
N LEU A 746 -11.40 6.74 -0.42
CA LEU A 746 -11.46 7.46 -1.69
C LEU A 746 -12.07 6.60 -2.79
N TYR A 747 -13.06 7.16 -3.47
CA TYR A 747 -13.69 6.64 -4.69
C TYR A 747 -13.15 7.34 -5.94
N PRO A 748 -13.44 6.86 -7.16
CA PRO A 748 -13.02 7.55 -8.38
C PRO A 748 -13.48 9.00 -8.41
N GLY A 749 -12.60 9.93 -8.75
CA GLY A 749 -12.85 11.37 -8.78
C GLY A 749 -12.79 12.06 -7.42
N ASN A 750 -12.67 11.31 -6.30
CA ASN A 750 -12.54 11.91 -4.99
C ASN A 750 -11.16 12.53 -4.80
N VAL A 751 -11.14 13.80 -4.41
CA VAL A 751 -9.95 14.54 -4.02
C VAL A 751 -10.16 15.08 -2.61
N ALA A 752 -9.48 14.50 -1.64
CA ALA A 752 -9.53 14.97 -0.25
C ALA A 752 -8.58 16.16 -0.06
N VAL A 753 -9.01 17.19 0.67
CA VAL A 753 -8.17 18.34 1.02
C VAL A 753 -7.77 18.26 2.48
N ILE A 754 -6.47 18.15 2.74
CA ILE A 754 -5.88 18.20 4.07
C ILE A 754 -5.21 19.57 4.23
N SER A 755 -5.84 20.44 5.03
CA SER A 755 -5.31 21.76 5.39
C SER A 755 -5.01 21.74 6.89
N PRO A 756 -3.80 21.33 7.30
CA PRO A 756 -3.41 21.33 8.70
C PRO A 756 -3.14 22.76 9.18
N GLU A 757 -3.40 23.02 10.44
CA GLU A 757 -2.87 24.19 11.12
C GLU A 757 -1.41 23.89 11.51
N ILE A 758 -0.50 24.67 10.95
CA ILE A 758 0.94 24.46 11.16
C ILE A 758 1.53 25.75 11.73
N LYS A 759 2.28 25.59 12.83
CA LYS A 759 3.07 26.66 13.44
C LYS A 759 4.54 26.42 13.14
N GLN A 760 5.20 27.42 12.60
CA GLN A 760 6.63 27.39 12.34
C GLN A 760 7.38 27.82 13.59
N MET A 761 8.06 26.86 14.24
CA MET A 761 8.69 27.05 15.50
C MET A 761 10.16 27.41 15.37
N VAL A 762 10.60 28.40 16.10
CA VAL A 762 12.01 28.77 16.29
C VAL A 762 12.31 28.77 17.78
N THR A 763 13.35 28.06 18.19
CA THR A 763 13.85 28.10 19.57
C THR A 763 14.72 29.34 19.72
N VAL A 764 14.25 30.28 20.52
CA VAL A 764 14.91 31.56 20.76
C VAL A 764 15.71 31.50 22.07
N PHE A 765 16.97 31.89 21.99
CA PHE A 765 17.84 32.15 23.12
C PHE A 765 18.07 33.65 23.20
N GLY A 766 18.00 34.21 24.38
CA GLY A 766 18.22 35.64 24.56
C GLY A 766 18.47 36.00 26.01
N ARG A 767 18.80 37.25 26.22
CA ARG A 767 18.97 37.83 27.57
C ARG A 767 18.14 39.08 27.65
N ILE A 768 17.33 39.21 28.69
CA ILE A 768 16.47 40.35 28.87
C ILE A 768 17.05 41.40 29.84
N LYS A 769 16.95 42.64 29.47
CA LYS A 769 17.37 43.80 30.21
C LYS A 769 16.25 44.85 30.33
N ALA A 770 16.22 45.57 31.40
CA ALA A 770 15.42 46.80 31.50
C ALA A 770 16.09 47.96 30.73
N GLU A 771 15.40 49.08 30.52
CA GLU A 771 15.93 50.24 29.81
C GLU A 771 17.21 50.85 30.43
N ASP A 772 17.36 50.70 31.78
CA ASP A 772 18.54 51.12 32.49
C ASP A 772 19.74 50.15 32.40
N GLY A 773 19.60 49.05 31.62
CA GLY A 773 20.57 48.03 31.43
C GLY A 773 20.63 46.96 32.51
N THR A 774 19.78 47.01 33.51
CA THR A 774 19.72 45.97 34.57
C THR A 774 19.18 44.67 34.01
N LEU A 775 19.77 43.53 34.45
CA LEU A 775 19.35 42.21 34.05
C LEU A 775 18.06 41.81 34.79
N LEU A 776 17.05 41.37 34.06
CA LEU A 776 15.79 40.93 34.64
C LEU A 776 15.86 39.42 34.99
N ALA A 777 16.43 39.13 36.16
CA ALA A 777 16.53 37.78 36.70
C ALA A 777 15.16 37.28 37.23
N ASN A 778 14.89 35.98 37.07
CA ASN A 778 13.65 35.31 37.47
C ASN A 778 12.37 35.92 36.87
N ALA A 779 12.46 36.67 35.78
CA ALA A 779 11.32 37.20 35.05
C ALA A 779 10.51 36.06 34.41
N TYR A 780 9.19 36.18 34.54
CA TYR A 780 8.28 35.22 33.88
C TYR A 780 8.05 35.63 32.44
N ILE A 781 8.20 34.69 31.54
CA ILE A 781 8.06 34.90 30.10
C ILE A 781 6.92 34.02 29.60
N LYS A 782 6.07 34.59 28.77
CA LYS A 782 4.91 33.94 28.19
C LYS A 782 4.76 34.35 26.74
N ASN A 783 4.33 33.42 25.91
CA ASN A 783 3.74 33.67 24.57
C ASN A 783 2.52 32.78 24.38
N HIS A 784 1.93 32.80 23.20
CA HIS A 784 0.74 31.97 22.89
C HIS A 784 1.06 30.45 22.79
N ILE A 785 2.35 30.05 22.81
CA ILE A 785 2.77 28.64 22.74
C ILE A 785 3.11 28.08 24.11
N GLY A 786 3.84 28.85 24.92
CA GLY A 786 4.35 28.38 26.18
C GLY A 786 4.79 29.47 27.14
N ARG A 787 5.47 29.05 28.19
CA ARG A 787 5.98 29.89 29.26
C ARG A 787 7.32 29.38 29.75
N THR A 788 8.20 30.30 30.12
CA THR A 788 9.51 30.00 30.72
C THR A 788 9.83 31.07 31.77
N ARG A 789 11.03 30.98 32.37
CA ARG A 789 11.57 32.03 33.25
C ARG A 789 13.03 32.30 32.88
N THR A 790 13.48 33.53 33.10
CA THR A 790 14.88 33.89 33.02
C THR A 790 15.66 33.32 34.19
N ASP A 791 16.92 32.99 34.00
CA ASP A 791 17.86 32.62 35.04
C ASP A 791 18.38 33.85 35.83
N GLU A 792 19.37 33.63 36.67
CA GLU A 792 20.00 34.68 37.48
C GLU A 792 20.74 35.75 36.67
N LYS A 793 21.05 35.44 35.37
CA LYS A 793 21.72 36.34 34.43
C LYS A 793 20.76 36.96 33.42
N GLY A 794 19.44 36.78 33.61
CA GLY A 794 18.43 37.24 32.70
C GLY A 794 18.35 36.48 31.39
N GLU A 795 19.01 35.30 31.27
CA GLU A 795 18.98 34.50 30.08
C GLU A 795 17.74 33.62 30.03
N PHE A 796 17.19 33.39 28.81
CA PHE A 796 16.00 32.56 28.60
C PHE A 796 16.12 31.71 27.35
N ILE A 797 15.35 30.62 27.33
CA ILE A 797 15.15 29.73 26.20
C ILE A 797 13.66 29.54 26.05
N MET A 798 13.13 29.72 24.83
CA MET A 798 11.70 29.59 24.55
C MET A 798 11.45 29.28 23.08
N ASP A 799 10.44 28.46 22.80
CA ASP A 799 9.93 28.27 21.47
C ASP A 799 8.93 29.36 21.09
N VAL A 800 9.12 29.96 19.90
CA VAL A 800 8.34 31.08 19.37
C VAL A 800 7.85 30.75 17.98
N ASP A 801 6.58 31.03 17.72
CA ASP A 801 5.98 30.94 16.38
C ASP A 801 6.43 32.13 15.52
N LYS A 802 7.05 31.86 14.36
CA LYS A 802 7.49 32.90 13.41
C LYS A 802 6.36 33.82 12.96
N LYS A 803 5.12 33.34 12.93
CA LYS A 803 3.96 34.11 12.51
C LYS A 803 3.53 35.13 13.58
N PHE A 804 3.78 34.83 14.84
CA PHE A 804 3.45 35.69 15.99
C PHE A 804 4.65 35.75 16.92
N PRO A 805 5.72 36.50 16.53
CA PRO A 805 7.01 36.48 17.22
C PRO A 805 7.01 37.41 18.45
N VAL A 806 5.91 37.42 19.20
CA VAL A 806 5.71 38.30 20.37
C VAL A 806 5.93 37.53 21.67
N ILE A 807 6.65 38.15 22.61
CA ILE A 807 6.94 37.60 23.93
C ILE A 807 6.54 38.61 24.98
N ASP A 808 5.74 38.17 25.96
CA ASP A 808 5.34 38.94 27.15
C ASP A 808 6.27 38.61 28.30
N PHE A 809 6.82 39.64 28.93
CA PHE A 809 7.63 39.54 30.13
C PHE A 809 6.89 40.10 31.34
N THR A 810 6.99 39.40 32.47
CA THR A 810 6.47 39.88 33.77
C THR A 810 7.58 39.73 34.82
N HIS A 811 7.94 40.83 35.45
CA HIS A 811 8.97 40.87 36.51
C HIS A 811 8.35 41.31 37.87
N SER A 812 9.16 41.32 38.92
CA SER A 812 8.79 41.69 40.28
C SER A 812 7.99 43.02 40.34
N GLY A 813 6.87 43.03 41.10
CA GLY A 813 6.01 44.19 41.21
C GLY A 813 4.96 44.31 40.07
N ASN A 814 4.63 43.20 39.37
CA ASN A 814 3.65 43.18 38.29
C ASN A 814 4.00 44.09 37.11
N GLN A 815 5.29 44.34 36.91
CA GLN A 815 5.79 45.10 35.76
C GLN A 815 5.79 44.18 34.53
N THR A 816 5.13 44.60 33.44
CA THR A 816 5.00 43.85 32.22
C THR A 816 5.56 44.62 31.05
N CYS A 817 6.18 43.95 30.11
CA CYS A 817 6.49 44.47 28.79
C CYS A 817 6.25 43.41 27.68
N GLU A 818 5.94 43.88 26.52
CA GLU A 818 5.75 43.09 25.30
C GLU A 818 6.90 43.39 24.34
N VAL A 819 7.49 42.38 23.77
CA VAL A 819 8.63 42.53 22.83
C VAL A 819 8.35 41.73 21.56
N ASP A 820 8.45 42.43 20.42
CA ASP A 820 8.44 41.84 19.06
C ASP A 820 9.87 41.41 18.68
N LEU A 821 10.01 40.15 18.25
CA LEU A 821 11.27 39.61 17.79
C LEU A 821 11.31 39.58 16.26
N ASP A 822 12.41 40.03 15.64
CA ASP A 822 12.63 39.82 14.20
C ASP A 822 13.15 38.40 13.95
N LEU A 823 12.26 37.47 13.67
CA LEU A 823 12.55 36.08 13.33
C LEU A 823 12.45 35.79 11.84
N SER A 824 12.36 36.81 10.98
CA SER A 824 12.15 36.65 9.52
C SER A 824 13.20 35.78 8.86
N LYS A 825 14.45 35.85 9.26
CA LYS A 825 15.60 35.08 8.76
C LYS A 825 16.02 33.91 9.68
N ALA A 826 15.35 33.75 10.84
CA ALA A 826 15.72 32.77 11.82
C ALA A 826 15.31 31.36 11.37
N GLN A 827 16.17 30.36 11.61
CA GLN A 827 15.93 28.95 11.36
C GLN A 827 16.42 28.10 12.55
N GLY A 828 15.62 27.13 12.97
CA GLY A 828 15.97 26.21 14.05
C GLY A 828 16.10 26.92 15.42
N ALA A 829 17.33 27.13 15.85
CA ALA A 829 17.66 27.81 17.09
C ALA A 829 18.43 29.12 16.85
N VAL A 830 18.02 30.21 17.44
CA VAL A 830 18.62 31.52 17.20
C VAL A 830 18.91 32.28 18.50
N TRP A 831 20.07 32.92 18.57
CA TRP A 831 20.41 33.87 19.60
C TRP A 831 19.95 35.29 19.18
N VAL A 832 18.97 35.84 19.88
CA VAL A 832 18.39 37.18 19.59
C VAL A 832 19.12 38.32 20.30
N GLY A 833 20.15 37.99 21.08
CA GLY A 833 20.94 38.98 21.79
C GLY A 833 20.33 39.51 23.09
N ASP A 834 20.66 40.75 23.43
CA ASP A 834 20.09 41.46 24.55
C ASP A 834 18.74 42.06 24.13
N VAL A 835 17.65 41.55 24.69
CA VAL A 835 16.30 42.04 24.47
C VAL A 835 16.02 43.10 25.47
N ILE A 836 15.69 44.33 25.06
CA ILE A 836 15.42 45.46 25.92
C ILE A 836 13.92 45.57 26.14
N CYS A 837 13.54 45.52 27.40
CA CYS A 837 12.15 45.67 27.83
C CYS A 837 11.83 47.17 27.98
N THR A 838 11.30 47.79 26.91
CA THR A 838 10.93 49.20 26.91
C THR A 838 9.51 49.39 27.42
N GLY A 839 9.32 50.41 28.30
CA GLY A 839 8.00 50.78 28.78
C GLY A 839 7.35 49.85 29.79
N LEU A 840 8.08 49.42 30.82
CA LEU A 840 7.55 48.65 31.93
C LEU A 840 6.28 49.28 32.49
N LYS A 841 5.10 48.72 32.17
CA LYS A 841 3.79 49.15 32.72
C LYS A 841 3.56 48.42 34.03
N THR A 842 3.36 49.20 35.11
CA THR A 842 2.94 48.64 36.41
C THR A 842 1.42 48.50 36.42
N TYR A 843 0.91 47.28 36.38
CA TYR A 843 -0.52 47.05 36.63
C TYR A 843 -0.79 47.21 38.12
N ALA A 844 -1.39 48.35 38.56
CA ALA A 844 -2.00 48.50 39.85
C ALA A 844 -3.20 47.57 39.92
N GLY A 845 -3.08 46.46 40.64
CA GLY A 845 -4.18 45.55 40.86
C GLY A 845 -5.32 46.22 41.59
N ASN A 846 -6.41 46.53 40.92
CA ASN A 846 -7.69 46.82 41.54
C ASN A 846 -8.20 45.53 42.18
N MET A 847 -7.97 45.35 43.50
CA MET A 847 -8.83 44.52 44.33
C MET A 847 -10.17 45.21 44.49
N SER A 848 -11.12 45.03 43.61
CA SER A 848 -12.52 45.27 43.91
C SER A 848 -13.07 44.02 44.60
N SER A 849 -13.35 44.19 45.90
CA SER A 849 -14.17 43.32 46.72
C SER A 849 -15.45 42.92 46.02
N GLY A 850 -15.78 41.64 46.13
CA GLY A 850 -16.95 41.06 45.54
C GLY A 850 -18.25 41.62 46.04
N GLU A 851 -19.21 41.67 45.19
CA GLU A 851 -20.62 41.67 45.55
C GLU A 851 -21.33 40.66 44.65
N SER A 852 -21.90 39.68 45.29
CA SER A 852 -22.80 38.70 44.71
C SER A 852 -24.07 39.39 44.23
N ASP A 853 -24.47 39.13 43.00
CA ASP A 853 -25.89 39.13 42.67
C ASP A 853 -26.22 38.00 41.66
N HIS A 854 -27.20 37.25 42.12
CA HIS A 854 -28.00 36.28 41.40
C HIS A 854 -28.83 36.94 40.30
N GLU A 855 -29.24 36.10 39.35
CA GLU A 855 -30.38 36.10 38.43
C GLU A 855 -30.04 36.36 36.96
N SER A 856 -30.28 35.38 36.19
CA SER A 856 -31.27 34.79 35.36
C SER A 856 -30.64 34.06 34.16
#